data_c99050849364d2a36e26dfe8a2331ba5
#
_entry.id   c99050849364d2a36e26dfe8a2331ba5
#
_cell.length_a   1.000
_cell.length_b   1.000
_cell.length_c   1.000
_cell.angle_alpha   90.00
_cell.angle_beta   90.00
_cell.angle_gamma   90.00
#
_symmetry.space_group_name_H-M   'P 1'
#
loop_
_entity.id
_entity.type
_entity.pdbx_description
1 polymer ?
#
loop_
_entity_poly.entity_id
_entity_poly.type
_entity_poly.pdbx_seq_one_letter_code
_entity_poly.pdbx_strand_id
1 'polypeptide(L)'
;YAEGQRRYVESLSAYARQFLERMDKPDVDEIIGISPAIAIRQKNSTKNPRSTVATQTEIYDYLRLLFARAGTTICHVCSREVKKDSPESAADEVLTRLTEGTRFFVLFPIQDDVSRAIVKTAKKAKTRTSVKELSTSAFLISLLQQGFSRLFRSGEMIELQKPEDYLFDDFDNTFVLIDRLASAADIRQRLVDSLEICFREGHAAIIETTDGKQLKFSDRFICKYDGTRYEEPEPHLFSFNSPFGACPTCQGFGNTIGIDYGLVIPNPLISLKAGAIEPFTRPTNAWAQKELVKYAASANIDMNVPFADLPDYQQNCVIYGDEGWRGLKGFFAWLETKKYKLHVRVFRAKYRGYTKCPDCDGQRLRQAARDVKIGKCSLPEIVEMSIADAFTFFETLEMDIERAQIADKLLLEIRRRLKFLVEVGLDYLTLGRLAATLSGGEAQRIQLATNLGSLLVGTLYVLDEPSIGLHPRDNSRLIKILENLRDIGNTVLVVEHDEETIRSADHIVDIGVHAGEFGGELVFAGDFKALLASENSLTAKYLRGDAEIKIPNKRRPVTKQIIEIVGAREHNLNDISVTIPLDMLVCVTGVSGSGKSTLVHDVLYAGLKKKRGEWNSPVGFFKEIKGGDLVDDVILVDQSPIGRTPRSNPVTYIKAYDAIREVFAGTNTAKTKSYNASHFSFNVPGGRCEICQGSGTVTIEMQFLADVELTCEDCRGMRFKQEILDVKYKGKNIHEVLNMTIREAILFFKDVAKLISRLKVLEAVGLGYLRLGQSATTLSGGEAQRVKLASHLAQKTANNTLFIFDEPTTGLHFDDINKLLTAFRALIDNGGSLLVIEHNMDVIKTADWVIDLGPEGGVGGGEIVATGTPEQVANVEGSFTGKYLKQMFAT
;
A
#
# COMPACT_ATOMS: atom_id res chain seq x y z
N TYR A 1 27.25 3.68 -8.56
CA TYR A 1 25.91 3.93 -9.09
C TYR A 1 25.82 5.32 -9.76
N ALA A 2 26.15 6.40 -9.06
CA ALA A 2 26.03 7.76 -9.61
C ALA A 2 26.71 7.93 -10.98
N GLU A 3 27.92 7.44 -11.15
CA GLU A 3 28.64 7.52 -12.42
C GLU A 3 28.01 6.63 -13.51
N GLY A 4 27.57 5.41 -13.17
CA GLY A 4 26.87 4.53 -14.11
C GLY A 4 25.56 5.12 -14.59
N GLN A 5 24.77 5.70 -13.67
CA GLN A 5 23.53 6.38 -13.99
C GLN A 5 23.78 7.65 -14.84
N ARG A 6 24.81 8.43 -14.51
CA ARG A 6 25.18 9.62 -15.26
C ARG A 6 25.53 9.28 -16.72
N ARG A 7 26.34 8.24 -16.95
CA ARG A 7 26.70 7.77 -18.30
C ARG A 7 25.47 7.27 -19.06
N TYR A 8 24.56 6.57 -18.39
CA TYR A 8 23.30 6.13 -18.99
C TYR A 8 22.44 7.32 -19.42
N VAL A 9 22.24 8.31 -18.53
CA VAL A 9 21.47 9.53 -18.82
C VAL A 9 22.10 10.33 -19.94
N GLU A 10 23.44 10.44 -19.99
CA GLU A 10 24.17 11.12 -21.07
C GLU A 10 23.98 10.46 -22.45
N SER A 11 23.76 9.14 -22.48
CA SER A 11 23.48 8.39 -23.71
C SER A 11 22.07 8.64 -24.28
N LEU A 12 21.15 9.20 -23.50
CA LEU A 12 19.79 9.46 -23.91
C LEU A 12 19.65 10.75 -24.74
N SER A 13 18.52 10.89 -25.44
CA SER A 13 18.19 12.10 -26.19
C SER A 13 18.11 13.33 -25.27
N ALA A 14 18.36 14.53 -25.82
CA ALA A 14 18.27 15.79 -25.07
C ALA A 14 16.90 15.99 -24.41
N TYR A 15 15.83 15.53 -25.05
CA TYR A 15 14.46 15.57 -24.51
C TYR A 15 14.31 14.64 -23.30
N ALA A 16 14.73 13.37 -23.39
CA ALA A 16 14.64 12.40 -22.31
C ALA A 16 15.48 12.81 -21.07
N ARG A 17 16.63 13.46 -21.30
CA ARG A 17 17.50 13.98 -20.23
C ARG A 17 16.86 15.05 -19.35
N GLN A 18 15.84 15.78 -19.84
CA GLN A 18 15.15 16.80 -19.07
C GLN A 18 14.25 16.24 -17.96
N PHE A 19 13.85 14.97 -18.08
CA PHE A 19 12.94 14.29 -17.13
C PHE A 19 13.64 13.40 -16.12
N LEU A 20 14.98 13.28 -16.19
CA LEU A 20 15.73 12.43 -15.27
C LEU A 20 16.56 13.27 -14.30
N GLU A 21 16.63 12.83 -13.04
CA GLU A 21 17.49 13.44 -12.04
C GLU A 21 18.95 13.40 -12.51
N ARG A 22 19.59 14.57 -12.54
CA ARG A 22 21.03 14.66 -12.72
C ARG A 22 21.69 14.37 -11.39
N MET A 23 22.46 13.29 -11.34
CA MET A 23 23.35 13.03 -10.21
C MET A 23 24.63 13.84 -10.36
N ASP A 24 25.11 14.39 -9.25
CA ASP A 24 26.40 15.06 -9.20
C ASP A 24 27.53 14.09 -9.57
N LYS A 25 28.56 14.62 -10.21
CA LYS A 25 29.77 13.83 -10.49
C LYS A 25 30.39 13.39 -9.16
N PRO A 26 30.62 12.08 -8.94
CA PRO A 26 31.31 11.63 -7.75
C PRO A 26 32.72 12.23 -7.68
N ASP A 27 33.19 12.51 -6.47
CA ASP A 27 34.56 13.02 -6.22
C ASP A 27 35.54 11.84 -6.29
N VAL A 28 35.90 11.49 -7.51
CA VAL A 28 36.83 10.39 -7.84
C VAL A 28 37.66 10.80 -9.03
N ASP A 29 38.90 10.28 -9.11
CA ASP A 29 39.79 10.53 -10.24
C ASP A 29 39.24 9.88 -11.50
N GLU A 30 38.94 8.58 -11.49
CA GLU A 30 38.44 7.83 -12.65
C GLU A 30 37.67 6.59 -12.22
N ILE A 31 36.63 6.23 -13.01
CA ILE A 31 35.91 4.95 -12.90
C ILE A 31 35.91 4.29 -14.29
N ILE A 32 36.54 3.11 -14.41
CA ILE A 32 36.68 2.36 -15.66
C ILE A 32 35.82 1.10 -15.64
N GLY A 33 35.28 0.69 -16.80
CA GLY A 33 34.60 -0.58 -16.99
C GLY A 33 33.20 -0.68 -16.34
N ILE A 34 32.57 0.46 -16.00
CA ILE A 34 31.25 0.46 -15.37
C ILE A 34 30.16 0.16 -16.40
N SER A 35 29.33 -0.82 -16.10
CA SER A 35 28.11 -1.15 -16.83
C SER A 35 26.96 -0.18 -16.48
N PRO A 36 25.89 -0.10 -17.31
CA PRO A 36 24.67 0.60 -16.91
C PRO A 36 24.20 0.14 -15.52
N ALA A 37 23.97 1.09 -14.63
CA ALA A 37 23.70 0.77 -13.22
C ALA A 37 22.22 0.99 -12.84
N ILE A 38 21.64 0.02 -12.17
CA ILE A 38 20.29 0.09 -11.59
C ILE A 38 20.43 -0.01 -10.08
N ALA A 39 19.93 1.02 -9.34
CA ALA A 39 19.89 0.97 -7.89
C ALA A 39 18.50 0.58 -7.40
N ILE A 40 18.45 -0.39 -6.51
CA ILE A 40 17.23 -0.84 -5.83
C ILE A 40 17.27 -0.31 -4.40
N ARG A 41 16.48 0.75 -4.15
CA ARG A 41 16.50 1.51 -2.89
C ARG A 41 15.36 1.10 -1.97
N GLN A 42 15.57 1.21 -0.65
CA GLN A 42 14.56 0.93 0.38
C GLN A 42 13.44 1.96 0.45
N LYS A 43 13.71 3.23 0.10
CA LYS A 43 12.70 4.28 0.25
C LYS A 43 11.62 4.15 -0.81
N ASN A 44 10.41 3.88 -0.36
CA ASN A 44 9.21 4.00 -1.18
C ASN A 44 8.94 5.50 -1.40
N SER A 45 9.36 6.04 -2.53
CA SER A 45 9.15 7.45 -2.89
C SER A 45 7.71 7.74 -3.34
N THR A 46 6.91 6.71 -3.55
CA THR A 46 5.58 6.86 -4.16
C THR A 46 4.52 7.13 -3.11
N LYS A 47 4.15 8.40 -2.98
CA LYS A 47 2.98 8.85 -2.19
C LYS A 47 1.67 8.84 -2.99
N ASN A 48 1.69 8.33 -4.22
CA ASN A 48 0.52 8.32 -5.09
C ASN A 48 -0.51 7.30 -4.58
N PRO A 49 -1.73 7.72 -4.19
CA PRO A 49 -2.75 6.83 -3.65
C PRO A 49 -3.34 5.86 -4.71
N ARG A 50 -2.96 6.00 -5.97
CA ARG A 50 -3.37 5.12 -7.06
C ARG A 50 -2.35 4.03 -7.39
N SER A 51 -1.12 4.14 -6.89
CA SER A 51 -0.07 3.13 -7.11
C SER A 51 -0.34 1.89 -6.27
N THR A 52 -0.36 0.73 -6.92
CA THR A 52 -0.57 -0.59 -6.30
C THR A 52 0.57 -1.54 -6.67
N VAL A 53 0.67 -2.68 -6.00
CA VAL A 53 1.61 -3.75 -6.34
C VAL A 53 1.47 -4.12 -7.82
N ALA A 54 0.25 -4.38 -8.29
CA ALA A 54 -0.01 -4.75 -9.68
C ALA A 54 0.46 -3.68 -10.70
N THR A 55 0.33 -2.37 -10.35
CA THR A 55 0.79 -1.30 -11.25
C THR A 55 2.31 -1.11 -11.21
N GLN A 56 2.96 -1.35 -10.07
CA GLN A 56 4.41 -1.26 -9.96
C GLN A 56 5.14 -2.42 -10.67
N THR A 57 4.51 -3.58 -10.71
CA THR A 57 5.03 -4.80 -11.36
C THR A 57 4.62 -4.91 -12.82
N GLU A 58 3.92 -3.92 -13.36
CA GLU A 58 3.34 -3.91 -14.72
C GLU A 58 2.30 -5.03 -14.97
N ILE A 59 2.04 -5.90 -13.99
CA ILE A 59 1.04 -6.98 -14.11
C ILE A 59 -0.32 -6.40 -14.48
N TYR A 60 -0.68 -5.23 -13.92
CA TYR A 60 -1.96 -4.58 -14.20
C TYR A 60 -2.13 -4.23 -15.69
N ASP A 61 -1.06 -3.83 -16.38
CA ASP A 61 -1.13 -3.49 -17.80
C ASP A 61 -1.33 -4.73 -18.67
N TYR A 62 -0.69 -5.85 -18.33
CA TYR A 62 -0.95 -7.13 -18.97
C TYR A 62 -2.37 -7.64 -18.70
N LEU A 63 -2.88 -7.49 -17.49
CA LEU A 63 -4.26 -7.84 -17.14
C LEU A 63 -5.28 -7.04 -17.94
N ARG A 64 -5.08 -5.73 -18.10
CA ARG A 64 -5.95 -4.86 -18.92
C ARG A 64 -6.03 -5.36 -20.38
N LEU A 65 -4.87 -5.71 -20.95
CA LEU A 65 -4.80 -6.27 -22.29
C LEU A 65 -5.48 -7.64 -22.38
N LEU A 66 -5.28 -8.49 -21.40
CA LEU A 66 -5.87 -9.82 -21.34
C LEU A 66 -7.41 -9.75 -21.28
N PHE A 67 -7.96 -8.89 -20.39
CA PHE A 67 -9.40 -8.68 -20.27
C PHE A 67 -10.02 -8.06 -21.53
N ALA A 68 -9.31 -7.15 -22.20
CA ALA A 68 -9.79 -6.54 -23.44
C ALA A 68 -9.80 -7.52 -24.61
N ARG A 69 -8.87 -8.49 -24.66
CA ARG A 69 -8.70 -9.37 -25.82
C ARG A 69 -9.36 -10.74 -25.65
N ALA A 70 -9.38 -11.26 -24.44
CA ALA A 70 -9.84 -12.63 -24.15
C ALA A 70 -10.96 -12.69 -23.10
N GLY A 71 -11.39 -11.56 -22.55
CA GLY A 71 -12.45 -11.48 -21.55
C GLY A 71 -13.85 -11.74 -22.14
N THR A 72 -14.72 -12.32 -21.34
CA THR A 72 -16.13 -12.58 -21.65
C THR A 72 -17.01 -11.59 -20.89
N THR A 73 -17.82 -10.80 -21.58
CA THR A 73 -18.78 -9.91 -20.93
C THR A 73 -20.00 -10.69 -20.47
N ILE A 74 -20.32 -10.60 -19.18
CA ILE A 74 -21.48 -11.26 -18.57
C ILE A 74 -22.48 -10.17 -18.15
N CYS A 75 -23.71 -10.30 -18.59
CA CYS A 75 -24.75 -9.36 -18.22
C CYS A 75 -25.03 -9.40 -16.70
N HIS A 76 -24.92 -8.24 -16.03
CA HIS A 76 -25.19 -8.13 -14.59
C HIS A 76 -26.66 -8.28 -14.21
N VAL A 77 -27.60 -8.19 -15.17
CA VAL A 77 -29.05 -8.34 -14.96
C VAL A 77 -29.47 -9.80 -15.08
N CYS A 78 -29.11 -10.48 -16.18
CA CYS A 78 -29.55 -11.83 -16.47
C CYS A 78 -28.46 -12.90 -16.38
N SER A 79 -27.20 -12.52 -16.04
CA SER A 79 -26.04 -13.41 -15.87
C SER A 79 -25.67 -14.24 -17.13
N ARG A 80 -26.07 -13.79 -18.30
CA ARG A 80 -25.73 -14.44 -19.58
C ARG A 80 -24.63 -13.72 -20.31
N GLU A 81 -23.92 -14.44 -21.19
CA GLU A 81 -22.86 -13.88 -22.03
C GLU A 81 -23.43 -12.84 -23.02
N VAL A 82 -22.75 -11.72 -23.13
CA VAL A 82 -23.01 -10.66 -24.10
C VAL A 82 -21.90 -10.71 -25.14
N LYS A 83 -22.30 -10.95 -26.40
CA LYS A 83 -21.39 -10.98 -27.53
C LYS A 83 -22.02 -10.25 -28.73
N LYS A 84 -21.18 -9.82 -29.64
CA LYS A 84 -21.56 -9.29 -30.92
C LYS A 84 -21.64 -10.46 -31.89
N ASP A 85 -22.72 -10.57 -32.61
CA ASP A 85 -22.87 -11.64 -33.59
C ASP A 85 -22.47 -11.13 -34.97
N SER A 86 -21.82 -11.99 -35.75
CA SER A 86 -21.69 -11.83 -37.19
C SER A 86 -22.81 -12.61 -37.93
N PRO A 87 -23.13 -12.27 -39.19
CA PRO A 87 -24.10 -13.05 -39.97
C PRO A 87 -23.74 -14.53 -40.01
N GLU A 88 -22.45 -14.86 -40.18
CA GLU A 88 -21.95 -16.23 -40.27
C GLU A 88 -22.10 -16.96 -38.93
N SER A 89 -21.68 -16.31 -37.80
CA SER A 89 -21.78 -16.91 -36.46
C SER A 89 -23.23 -17.14 -36.04
N ALA A 90 -24.11 -16.20 -36.40
CA ALA A 90 -25.53 -16.33 -36.12
C ALA A 90 -26.18 -17.45 -36.97
N ALA A 91 -25.80 -17.58 -38.23
CA ALA A 91 -26.26 -18.69 -39.08
C ALA A 91 -25.81 -20.06 -38.53
N ASP A 92 -24.56 -20.20 -38.17
CA ASP A 92 -24.02 -21.44 -37.58
C ASP A 92 -24.70 -21.82 -36.27
N GLU A 93 -24.99 -20.81 -35.39
CA GLU A 93 -25.73 -21.03 -34.14
C GLU A 93 -27.18 -21.45 -34.41
N VAL A 94 -27.86 -20.87 -35.40
CA VAL A 94 -29.23 -21.26 -35.82
C VAL A 94 -29.26 -22.70 -36.29
N LEU A 95 -28.35 -23.08 -37.18
CA LEU A 95 -28.28 -24.43 -37.75
C LEU A 95 -27.90 -25.49 -36.70
N THR A 96 -27.13 -25.12 -35.70
CA THR A 96 -26.75 -26.02 -34.60
C THR A 96 -27.91 -26.24 -33.62
N ARG A 97 -28.71 -25.19 -33.36
CA ARG A 97 -29.78 -25.24 -32.33
C ARG A 97 -31.12 -25.77 -32.87
N LEU A 98 -31.37 -25.65 -34.18
CA LEU A 98 -32.62 -26.10 -34.81
C LEU A 98 -32.43 -27.47 -35.45
N THR A 99 -33.34 -28.37 -35.17
CA THR A 99 -33.36 -29.68 -35.81
C THR A 99 -33.67 -29.58 -37.30
N GLU A 100 -33.09 -30.48 -38.10
CA GLU A 100 -33.33 -30.53 -39.56
C GLU A 100 -34.84 -30.58 -39.87
N GLY A 101 -35.26 -29.82 -40.84
CA GLY A 101 -36.65 -29.67 -41.23
C GLY A 101 -37.48 -28.66 -40.43
N THR A 102 -36.95 -28.08 -39.35
CA THR A 102 -37.65 -27.04 -38.57
C THR A 102 -37.87 -25.78 -39.41
N ARG A 103 -39.12 -25.34 -39.56
CA ARG A 103 -39.46 -24.11 -40.32
C ARG A 103 -39.35 -22.91 -39.39
N PHE A 104 -38.78 -21.82 -39.94
CA PHE A 104 -38.57 -20.59 -39.17
C PHE A 104 -38.64 -19.34 -40.06
N PHE A 105 -38.89 -18.21 -39.44
CA PHE A 105 -38.91 -16.87 -40.01
C PHE A 105 -37.63 -16.13 -39.64
N VAL A 106 -37.07 -15.39 -40.60
CA VAL A 106 -35.94 -14.48 -40.37
C VAL A 106 -36.49 -13.05 -40.29
N LEU A 107 -36.38 -12.42 -39.17
CA LEU A 107 -37.03 -11.16 -38.81
C LEU A 107 -36.02 -10.15 -38.33
N PHE A 108 -36.28 -8.85 -38.53
CA PHE A 108 -35.57 -7.80 -37.78
C PHE A 108 -36.56 -6.85 -37.09
N PRO A 109 -36.18 -6.31 -35.89
CA PRO A 109 -37.05 -5.41 -35.15
C PRO A 109 -37.09 -4.03 -35.77
N ILE A 110 -38.28 -3.40 -35.76
CA ILE A 110 -38.42 -1.98 -36.08
C ILE A 110 -37.75 -1.18 -34.96
N GLN A 111 -36.76 -0.32 -35.31
CA GLN A 111 -35.92 0.36 -34.31
C GLN A 111 -36.70 1.31 -33.41
N ASP A 112 -36.44 1.26 -32.10
CA ASP A 112 -36.96 2.15 -31.07
C ASP A 112 -36.74 3.65 -31.35
N ASP A 113 -35.65 4.02 -32.06
CA ASP A 113 -35.35 5.42 -32.37
C ASP A 113 -36.37 6.01 -33.37
N VAL A 114 -36.93 5.19 -34.27
CA VAL A 114 -38.01 5.57 -35.14
C VAL A 114 -39.28 5.77 -34.29
N SER A 115 -39.59 4.86 -33.42
CA SER A 115 -40.72 4.96 -32.49
C SER A 115 -40.61 6.20 -31.57
N ARG A 116 -39.36 6.51 -31.06
CA ARG A 116 -39.12 7.70 -30.26
C ARG A 116 -39.12 9.01 -31.04
N ALA A 117 -38.69 9.02 -32.32
CA ALA A 117 -38.74 10.18 -33.19
C ALA A 117 -40.20 10.53 -33.50
N ILE A 118 -41.04 9.51 -33.76
CA ILE A 118 -42.48 9.63 -33.95
C ILE A 118 -43.14 10.25 -32.69
N VAL A 119 -42.80 9.76 -31.49
CA VAL A 119 -43.34 10.24 -30.22
C VAL A 119 -42.85 11.67 -29.89
N LYS A 120 -41.60 12.05 -30.22
CA LYS A 120 -41.09 13.41 -30.04
C LYS A 120 -41.73 14.43 -30.97
N THR A 121 -42.01 14.06 -32.21
CA THR A 121 -42.68 14.92 -33.18
C THR A 121 -44.16 15.14 -32.79
N ALA A 122 -44.81 14.09 -32.28
CA ALA A 122 -46.18 14.15 -31.79
C ALA A 122 -46.37 15.03 -30.53
N LYS A 123 -45.34 15.12 -29.68
CA LYS A 123 -45.38 15.99 -28.45
C LYS A 123 -45.26 17.49 -28.79
N LYS A 124 -44.78 17.87 -29.99
CA LYS A 124 -44.67 19.28 -30.42
C LYS A 124 -45.88 19.80 -31.16
N ALA A 125 -46.81 18.95 -31.60
CA ALA A 125 -47.99 19.34 -32.39
C ALA A 125 -49.26 19.43 -31.52
N LYS A 126 -50.10 20.43 -31.78
CA LYS A 126 -51.34 20.70 -31.02
C LYS A 126 -52.47 19.67 -31.22
N THR A 127 -52.32 18.74 -32.21
CA THR A 127 -53.31 17.68 -32.49
C THR A 127 -52.57 16.33 -32.53
N ARG A 128 -52.84 15.51 -31.50
CA ARG A 128 -52.11 14.26 -31.24
C ARG A 128 -52.38 13.09 -32.22
N THR A 129 -53.57 13.01 -32.81
CA THR A 129 -54.01 11.85 -33.64
C THR A 129 -53.50 11.93 -35.07
N SER A 130 -53.61 13.05 -35.77
CA SER A 130 -53.22 13.20 -37.18
C SER A 130 -51.70 13.15 -37.43
N VAL A 131 -50.88 13.55 -36.49
CA VAL A 131 -49.39 13.57 -36.62
C VAL A 131 -48.78 12.17 -36.39
N LYS A 132 -49.45 11.36 -35.58
CA LYS A 132 -49.04 9.97 -35.29
C LYS A 132 -49.32 9.08 -36.52
N GLU A 133 -50.49 9.23 -37.14
CA GLU A 133 -50.87 8.53 -38.36
C GLU A 133 -50.01 8.91 -39.59
N LEU A 134 -49.71 10.19 -39.78
CA LEU A 134 -48.81 10.67 -40.83
C LEU A 134 -47.37 10.16 -40.67
N SER A 135 -46.89 10.00 -39.45
CA SER A 135 -45.54 9.49 -39.20
C SER A 135 -45.44 7.96 -39.34
N THR A 136 -46.47 7.22 -38.95
CA THR A 136 -46.56 5.77 -39.18
C THR A 136 -46.63 5.45 -40.67
N SER A 137 -47.49 6.15 -41.42
CA SER A 137 -47.63 6.01 -42.88
C SER A 137 -46.33 6.37 -43.63
N ALA A 138 -45.62 7.42 -43.24
CA ALA A 138 -44.33 7.80 -43.80
C ALA A 138 -43.27 6.73 -43.59
N PHE A 139 -43.23 6.11 -42.40
CA PHE A 139 -42.31 5.01 -42.10
C PHE A 139 -42.62 3.75 -42.94
N LEU A 140 -43.90 3.38 -43.06
CA LEU A 140 -44.34 2.25 -43.88
C LEU A 140 -44.03 2.47 -45.37
N ILE A 141 -44.18 3.72 -45.88
CA ILE A 141 -43.76 4.08 -47.23
C ILE A 141 -42.24 3.89 -47.39
N SER A 142 -41.45 4.27 -46.40
CA SER A 142 -39.99 4.08 -46.42
C SER A 142 -39.63 2.59 -46.53
N LEU A 143 -40.29 1.72 -45.76
CA LEU A 143 -40.09 0.26 -45.83
C LEU A 143 -40.44 -0.29 -47.22
N LEU A 144 -41.57 0.12 -47.80
CA LEU A 144 -41.98 -0.29 -49.13
C LEU A 144 -41.00 0.20 -50.23
N GLN A 145 -40.47 1.42 -50.11
CA GLN A 145 -39.42 1.95 -51.02
C GLN A 145 -38.11 1.19 -50.95
N GLN A 146 -37.76 0.64 -49.75
CA GLN A 146 -36.62 -0.22 -49.53
C GLN A 146 -36.85 -1.68 -49.97
N GLY A 147 -38.08 -2.02 -50.41
CA GLY A 147 -38.44 -3.35 -50.89
C GLY A 147 -39.01 -4.29 -49.83
N PHE A 148 -39.26 -3.80 -48.60
CA PHE A 148 -39.83 -4.60 -47.52
C PHE A 148 -41.35 -4.54 -47.56
N SER A 149 -41.99 -5.58 -48.06
CA SER A 149 -43.44 -5.69 -48.26
C SER A 149 -44.13 -6.62 -47.25
N ARG A 150 -43.41 -7.16 -46.25
CA ARG A 150 -44.00 -8.13 -45.33
C ARG A 150 -43.60 -7.79 -43.91
N LEU A 151 -44.60 -7.67 -43.05
CA LEU A 151 -44.43 -7.53 -41.61
C LEU A 151 -44.91 -8.81 -40.90
N PHE A 152 -44.38 -9.01 -39.70
CA PHE A 152 -44.73 -10.13 -38.85
C PHE A 152 -45.11 -9.60 -37.45
N ARG A 153 -46.33 -9.88 -36.96
CA ARG A 153 -46.81 -9.43 -35.68
C ARG A 153 -47.57 -10.54 -34.96
N SER A 154 -47.09 -10.89 -33.75
CA SER A 154 -47.78 -11.86 -32.88
C SER A 154 -48.13 -13.21 -33.54
N GLY A 155 -47.27 -13.71 -34.43
CA GLY A 155 -47.46 -14.98 -35.12
C GLY A 155 -48.15 -14.86 -36.47
N GLU A 156 -48.66 -13.69 -36.86
CA GLU A 156 -49.36 -13.43 -38.11
C GLU A 156 -48.51 -12.60 -39.09
N MET A 157 -48.62 -12.90 -40.36
CA MET A 157 -47.97 -12.19 -41.43
C MET A 157 -48.89 -11.15 -42.05
N ILE A 158 -48.41 -9.92 -42.16
CA ILE A 158 -49.11 -8.80 -42.78
C ILE A 158 -48.41 -8.46 -44.10
N GLU A 159 -49.10 -8.57 -45.24
CA GLU A 159 -48.58 -8.09 -46.52
C GLU A 159 -48.90 -6.61 -46.71
N LEU A 160 -47.87 -5.81 -47.00
CA LEU A 160 -47.98 -4.39 -47.24
C LEU A 160 -47.88 -4.13 -48.74
N GLN A 161 -48.96 -3.62 -49.35
CA GLN A 161 -48.98 -3.01 -50.70
C GLN A 161 -49.06 -1.49 -50.60
N LYS A 162 -49.73 -1.02 -49.57
CA LYS A 162 -49.87 0.40 -49.21
C LYS A 162 -49.92 0.57 -47.70
N PRO A 163 -49.66 1.78 -47.18
CA PRO A 163 -49.59 2.03 -45.71
C PRO A 163 -50.86 1.66 -44.94
N GLU A 164 -52.01 1.75 -45.57
CA GLU A 164 -53.32 1.48 -45.00
C GLU A 164 -53.54 -0.03 -44.73
N ASP A 165 -52.72 -0.90 -45.29
CA ASP A 165 -52.79 -2.34 -45.03
C ASP A 165 -52.32 -2.69 -43.60
N TYR A 166 -51.66 -1.76 -42.91
CA TYR A 166 -51.27 -1.88 -41.51
C TYR A 166 -52.32 -1.24 -40.61
N LEU A 167 -53.12 -2.09 -39.94
CA LEU A 167 -54.27 -1.68 -39.17
C LEU A 167 -54.01 -1.28 -37.71
N PHE A 168 -52.74 -1.15 -37.31
CA PHE A 168 -52.38 -0.89 -35.92
C PHE A 168 -51.76 0.49 -35.73
N ASP A 169 -51.95 1.08 -34.58
CA ASP A 169 -51.44 2.42 -34.21
C ASP A 169 -50.03 2.43 -33.70
N ASP A 170 -49.43 1.28 -33.44
CA ASP A 170 -48.08 1.09 -32.92
C ASP A 170 -47.33 -0.05 -33.59
N PHE A 171 -46.05 -0.11 -33.40
CA PHE A 171 -45.17 -1.19 -33.87
C PHE A 171 -44.76 -2.17 -32.77
N ASP A 172 -45.49 -2.21 -31.66
CA ASP A 172 -45.16 -3.11 -30.55
C ASP A 172 -45.26 -4.57 -31.03
N ASN A 173 -44.21 -5.38 -30.73
CA ASN A 173 -44.07 -6.76 -31.19
C ASN A 173 -44.25 -6.93 -32.73
N THR A 174 -43.90 -5.89 -33.52
CA THR A 174 -43.95 -5.93 -35.00
C THR A 174 -42.52 -5.98 -35.53
N PHE A 175 -42.28 -6.91 -36.42
CA PHE A 175 -40.98 -7.19 -37.04
C PHE A 175 -41.12 -7.12 -38.57
N VAL A 176 -40.02 -6.83 -39.27
CA VAL A 176 -39.95 -6.94 -40.73
C VAL A 176 -39.55 -8.37 -41.08
N LEU A 177 -40.30 -9.06 -41.93
CA LEU A 177 -40.03 -10.41 -42.40
C LEU A 177 -39.10 -10.35 -43.63
N ILE A 178 -37.92 -10.94 -43.53
CA ILE A 178 -36.95 -11.02 -44.63
C ILE A 178 -37.08 -12.33 -45.38
N ASP A 179 -37.07 -13.46 -44.66
CA ASP A 179 -37.13 -14.78 -45.35
C ASP A 179 -37.89 -15.81 -44.50
N ARG A 180 -38.28 -16.89 -45.17
CA ARG A 180 -38.89 -18.08 -44.57
C ARG A 180 -38.10 -19.28 -45.01
N LEU A 181 -37.47 -19.94 -44.04
CA LEU A 181 -36.55 -21.03 -44.29
C LEU A 181 -36.93 -22.29 -43.51
N ALA A 182 -36.42 -23.42 -43.96
CA ALA A 182 -36.43 -24.65 -43.18
C ALA A 182 -35.00 -25.09 -42.91
N SER A 183 -34.67 -25.49 -41.65
CA SER A 183 -33.33 -25.87 -41.28
C SER A 183 -32.84 -27.05 -42.10
N ALA A 184 -31.78 -26.85 -42.92
CA ALA A 184 -31.09 -27.83 -43.73
C ALA A 184 -29.65 -27.38 -43.96
N ALA A 185 -28.74 -28.27 -44.25
CA ALA A 185 -27.33 -27.95 -44.42
C ALA A 185 -27.02 -27.03 -45.61
N ASP A 186 -27.82 -27.07 -46.64
CA ASP A 186 -27.67 -26.32 -47.91
C ASP A 186 -28.17 -24.87 -47.82
N ILE A 187 -28.90 -24.49 -46.79
CA ILE A 187 -29.45 -23.12 -46.66
C ILE A 187 -28.51 -22.11 -46.04
N ARG A 188 -27.30 -22.55 -45.55
CA ARG A 188 -26.38 -21.73 -44.78
C ARG A 188 -26.09 -20.38 -45.43
N GLN A 189 -25.74 -20.37 -46.74
CA GLN A 189 -25.44 -19.13 -47.47
C GLN A 189 -26.64 -18.18 -47.55
N ARG A 190 -27.81 -18.70 -47.88
CA ARG A 190 -29.06 -17.91 -47.94
C ARG A 190 -29.44 -17.35 -46.56
N LEU A 191 -29.20 -18.11 -45.51
CA LEU A 191 -29.43 -17.63 -44.11
C LEU A 191 -28.45 -16.51 -43.76
N VAL A 192 -27.14 -16.62 -44.11
CA VAL A 192 -26.15 -15.56 -43.94
C VAL A 192 -26.58 -14.28 -44.67
N ASP A 193 -26.98 -14.37 -45.94
CA ASP A 193 -27.45 -13.21 -46.74
C ASP A 193 -28.67 -12.54 -46.11
N SER A 194 -29.62 -13.32 -45.57
CA SER A 194 -30.81 -12.81 -44.88
C SER A 194 -30.46 -12.15 -43.55
N LEU A 195 -29.53 -12.71 -42.79
CA LEU A 195 -29.03 -12.12 -41.51
C LEU A 195 -28.22 -10.85 -41.74
N GLU A 196 -27.44 -10.78 -42.85
CA GLU A 196 -26.74 -9.57 -43.26
C GLU A 196 -27.68 -8.39 -43.47
N ILE A 197 -28.84 -8.65 -44.18
CA ILE A 197 -29.90 -7.65 -44.34
C ILE A 197 -30.46 -7.23 -42.96
N CYS A 198 -30.77 -8.19 -42.09
CA CYS A 198 -31.29 -7.90 -40.76
C CYS A 198 -30.35 -7.02 -39.94
N PHE A 199 -29.03 -7.30 -39.95
CA PHE A 199 -28.05 -6.51 -39.21
C PHE A 199 -27.83 -5.12 -39.80
N ARG A 200 -27.81 -5.02 -41.15
CA ARG A 200 -27.67 -3.73 -41.83
C ARG A 200 -28.84 -2.78 -41.53
N GLU A 201 -30.07 -3.28 -41.53
CA GLU A 201 -31.29 -2.46 -41.45
C GLU A 201 -31.77 -2.32 -39.98
N GLY A 202 -31.71 -3.42 -39.18
CA GLY A 202 -32.27 -3.47 -37.83
C GLY A 202 -31.28 -3.57 -36.71
N HIS A 203 -29.97 -3.78 -37.02
CA HIS A 203 -28.91 -4.07 -36.00
C HIS A 203 -29.24 -5.27 -35.12
N ALA A 204 -30.24 -6.05 -35.45
CA ALA A 204 -30.64 -7.27 -34.75
C ALA A 204 -31.38 -8.20 -35.70
N ALA A 205 -31.27 -9.49 -35.48
CA ALA A 205 -32.03 -10.51 -36.14
C ALA A 205 -32.78 -11.38 -35.14
N ILE A 206 -34.01 -11.73 -35.46
CA ILE A 206 -34.81 -12.64 -34.64
C ILE A 206 -35.20 -13.82 -35.56
N ILE A 207 -34.84 -15.00 -35.09
CA ILE A 207 -35.27 -16.24 -35.72
C ILE A 207 -36.44 -16.79 -34.92
N GLU A 208 -37.63 -16.81 -35.51
CA GLU A 208 -38.82 -17.35 -34.85
C GLU A 208 -39.30 -18.62 -35.55
N THR A 209 -39.34 -19.70 -34.81
CA THR A 209 -39.81 -20.98 -35.31
C THR A 209 -41.34 -21.02 -35.32
N THR A 210 -41.94 -21.90 -36.12
CA THR A 210 -43.42 -22.04 -36.26
C THR A 210 -44.10 -22.48 -34.95
N ASP A 211 -43.34 -22.98 -33.99
CA ASP A 211 -43.80 -23.29 -32.63
C ASP A 211 -43.57 -22.14 -31.62
N GLY A 212 -43.17 -20.95 -32.08
CA GLY A 212 -43.06 -19.71 -31.30
C GLY A 212 -41.76 -19.57 -30.50
N LYS A 213 -40.75 -20.43 -30.70
CA LYS A 213 -39.43 -20.24 -30.08
C LYS A 213 -38.65 -19.19 -30.80
N GLN A 214 -38.05 -18.27 -30.09
CA GLN A 214 -37.25 -17.18 -30.61
C GLN A 214 -35.77 -17.34 -30.26
N LEU A 215 -34.90 -17.19 -31.28
CA LEU A 215 -33.46 -16.95 -31.13
C LEU A 215 -33.18 -15.50 -31.54
N LYS A 216 -32.43 -14.77 -30.71
CA LYS A 216 -32.14 -13.34 -30.92
C LYS A 216 -30.65 -13.15 -31.14
N PHE A 217 -30.27 -12.36 -32.11
CA PHE A 217 -28.92 -12.01 -32.53
C PHE A 217 -28.79 -10.50 -32.69
N SER A 218 -27.60 -9.95 -32.47
CA SER A 218 -27.34 -8.51 -32.62
C SER A 218 -25.90 -8.26 -33.05
N ASP A 219 -25.72 -7.33 -34.00
CA ASP A 219 -24.39 -6.82 -34.38
C ASP A 219 -23.85 -5.75 -33.41
N ARG A 220 -24.67 -5.33 -32.43
CA ARG A 220 -24.31 -4.41 -31.36
C ARG A 220 -23.99 -5.16 -30.09
N PHE A 221 -23.15 -4.56 -29.25
CA PHE A 221 -22.78 -5.14 -27.96
C PHE A 221 -23.89 -4.90 -26.92
N ILE A 222 -24.97 -5.65 -27.03
CA ILE A 222 -26.21 -5.52 -26.26
C ILE A 222 -26.66 -6.89 -25.77
N CYS A 223 -27.12 -6.95 -24.50
CA CYS A 223 -27.72 -8.18 -24.01
C CYS A 223 -29.02 -8.50 -24.80
N LYS A 224 -29.06 -9.66 -25.44
CA LYS A 224 -30.18 -10.11 -26.28
C LYS A 224 -31.48 -10.32 -25.51
N TYR A 225 -31.43 -10.45 -24.17
CA TYR A 225 -32.53 -10.84 -23.31
C TYR A 225 -33.20 -9.68 -22.60
N ASP A 226 -32.41 -8.71 -22.10
CA ASP A 226 -32.91 -7.55 -21.33
C ASP A 226 -32.61 -6.20 -22.01
N GLY A 227 -31.88 -6.19 -23.12
CA GLY A 227 -31.59 -4.98 -23.88
C GLY A 227 -30.50 -4.07 -23.24
N THR A 228 -29.85 -4.48 -22.19
CA THR A 228 -28.75 -3.72 -21.59
C THR A 228 -27.61 -3.53 -22.59
N ARG A 229 -27.19 -2.27 -22.78
CA ARG A 229 -26.10 -1.91 -23.69
C ARG A 229 -24.78 -1.95 -22.97
N TYR A 230 -23.76 -2.52 -23.61
CA TYR A 230 -22.40 -2.61 -23.12
C TYR A 230 -21.45 -1.86 -24.05
N GLU A 231 -20.33 -1.42 -23.50
CA GLU A 231 -19.18 -0.91 -24.28
C GLU A 231 -18.30 -2.09 -24.69
N GLU A 232 -17.72 -2.06 -25.90
CA GLU A 232 -16.77 -3.10 -26.32
C GLU A 232 -15.56 -3.09 -25.38
N PRO A 233 -15.04 -4.27 -24.97
CA PRO A 233 -13.92 -4.35 -24.05
C PRO A 233 -12.64 -3.83 -24.69
N GLU A 234 -12.28 -2.57 -24.42
CA GLU A 234 -11.01 -1.97 -24.81
C GLU A 234 -10.07 -1.82 -23.60
N PRO A 235 -8.74 -1.79 -23.78
CA PRO A 235 -7.79 -1.66 -22.67
C PRO A 235 -8.04 -0.43 -21.78
N HIS A 236 -8.59 0.65 -22.31
CA HIS A 236 -8.93 1.86 -21.56
C HIS A 236 -10.11 1.66 -20.60
N LEU A 237 -11.02 0.73 -20.90
CA LEU A 237 -12.15 0.39 -20.03
C LEU A 237 -11.68 -0.22 -18.69
N PHE A 238 -10.55 -0.89 -18.69
CA PHE A 238 -9.97 -1.55 -17.51
C PHE A 238 -8.97 -0.69 -16.76
N SER A 239 -8.85 0.61 -17.08
CA SER A 239 -7.94 1.53 -16.41
C SER A 239 -8.68 2.41 -15.42
N PHE A 240 -8.41 2.25 -14.12
CA PHE A 240 -8.93 3.17 -13.11
C PHE A 240 -8.27 4.57 -13.14
N ASN A 241 -7.21 4.74 -13.94
CA ASN A 241 -6.59 6.05 -14.19
C ASN A 241 -7.20 6.77 -15.40
N SER A 242 -8.03 6.06 -16.20
CA SER A 242 -8.73 6.63 -17.35
C SER A 242 -10.17 7.01 -16.98
N PRO A 243 -10.68 8.14 -17.43
CA PRO A 243 -12.10 8.51 -17.25
C PRO A 243 -13.07 7.47 -17.84
N PHE A 244 -12.64 6.72 -18.86
CA PHE A 244 -13.44 5.67 -19.50
C PHE A 244 -13.62 4.43 -18.65
N GLY A 245 -12.62 4.06 -17.83
CA GLY A 245 -12.65 2.87 -16.99
C GLY A 245 -12.94 3.15 -15.53
N ALA A 246 -12.60 4.33 -15.05
CA ALA A 246 -12.77 4.69 -13.65
C ALA A 246 -14.25 4.74 -13.22
N CYS A 247 -14.53 4.30 -12.00
CA CYS A 247 -15.82 4.53 -11.37
C CYS A 247 -16.12 6.03 -11.33
N PRO A 248 -17.28 6.49 -11.84
CA PRO A 248 -17.59 7.93 -11.92
C PRO A 248 -17.67 8.61 -10.56
N THR A 249 -18.07 7.89 -9.51
CA THR A 249 -18.23 8.42 -8.14
C THR A 249 -16.90 8.63 -7.44
N CYS A 250 -16.00 7.65 -7.43
CA CYS A 250 -14.70 7.76 -6.77
C CYS A 250 -13.56 8.13 -7.73
N GLN A 251 -13.82 8.28 -9.01
CA GLN A 251 -12.83 8.63 -10.04
C GLN A 251 -11.58 7.71 -10.02
N GLY A 252 -11.78 6.42 -9.73
CA GLY A 252 -10.71 5.43 -9.68
C GLY A 252 -9.92 5.36 -8.37
N PHE A 253 -10.28 6.12 -7.34
CA PHE A 253 -9.63 6.04 -6.03
C PHE A 253 -10.11 4.82 -5.21
N GLY A 254 -11.30 4.29 -5.47
CA GLY A 254 -11.93 3.22 -4.69
C GLY A 254 -12.58 3.72 -3.40
N ASN A 255 -12.21 4.90 -2.93
CA ASN A 255 -12.72 5.51 -1.71
C ASN A 255 -13.31 6.89 -2.00
N THR A 256 -14.25 7.30 -1.16
CA THR A 256 -14.84 8.64 -1.15
C THR A 256 -14.65 9.28 0.22
N ILE A 257 -14.57 10.60 0.27
CA ILE A 257 -14.52 11.30 1.55
C ILE A 257 -15.94 11.32 2.11
N GLY A 258 -16.16 10.52 3.13
CA GLY A 258 -17.46 10.37 3.79
C GLY A 258 -17.36 10.46 5.31
N ILE A 259 -18.41 10.04 5.98
CA ILE A 259 -18.38 9.80 7.42
C ILE A 259 -17.82 8.39 7.65
N ASP A 260 -16.73 8.33 8.38
CA ASP A 260 -16.09 7.09 8.78
C ASP A 260 -16.77 6.53 10.04
N TYR A 261 -17.53 5.48 9.87
CA TYR A 261 -18.25 4.86 10.99
C TYR A 261 -17.30 4.20 12.00
N GLY A 262 -16.08 3.87 11.63
CA GLY A 262 -15.04 3.43 12.56
C GLY A 262 -14.60 4.55 13.51
N LEU A 263 -14.61 5.82 13.05
CA LEU A 263 -14.39 6.97 13.92
C LEU A 263 -15.63 7.33 14.76
N VAL A 264 -16.83 6.99 14.28
CA VAL A 264 -18.08 7.22 14.98
C VAL A 264 -18.32 6.18 16.09
N ILE A 265 -17.98 4.93 15.83
CA ILE A 265 -18.02 3.80 16.77
C ILE A 265 -16.58 3.27 16.94
N PRO A 266 -15.73 4.00 17.66
CA PRO A 266 -14.30 3.71 17.71
C PRO A 266 -13.96 2.44 18.52
N ASN A 267 -14.88 1.96 19.35
CA ASN A 267 -14.76 0.69 20.05
C ASN A 267 -16.09 -0.07 20.00
N PRO A 268 -16.25 -0.97 19.04
CA PRO A 268 -17.50 -1.73 18.90
C PRO A 268 -17.70 -2.80 19.98
N LEU A 269 -16.68 -3.06 20.82
CA LEU A 269 -16.77 -4.01 21.94
C LEU A 269 -17.44 -3.43 23.19
N ILE A 270 -17.75 -2.15 23.20
CA ILE A 270 -18.60 -1.56 24.22
C ILE A 270 -20.07 -1.51 23.76
N SER A 271 -20.98 -1.55 24.72
CA SER A 271 -22.41 -1.55 24.44
C SER A 271 -22.88 -0.13 24.04
N LEU A 272 -24.02 -0.07 23.33
CA LEU A 272 -24.65 1.19 22.96
C LEU A 272 -25.00 2.03 24.20
N LYS A 273 -25.35 1.38 25.34
CA LYS A 273 -25.61 2.04 26.61
C LYS A 273 -24.34 2.62 27.24
N ALA A 274 -23.21 1.93 27.11
CA ALA A 274 -21.91 2.36 27.63
C ALA A 274 -21.25 3.44 26.76
N GLY A 275 -21.86 3.84 25.64
CA GLY A 275 -21.41 4.93 24.79
C GLY A 275 -20.57 4.49 23.59
N ALA A 276 -20.86 3.36 22.97
CA ALA A 276 -20.20 2.90 21.74
C ALA A 276 -20.20 3.97 20.65
N ILE A 277 -21.24 4.80 20.56
CA ILE A 277 -21.35 5.90 19.59
C ILE A 277 -20.74 7.16 20.19
N GLU A 278 -19.47 7.43 19.86
CA GLU A 278 -18.70 8.57 20.42
C GLU A 278 -19.38 9.93 20.24
N PRO A 279 -19.97 10.30 19.08
CA PRO A 279 -20.69 11.56 18.92
C PRO A 279 -21.81 11.78 19.94
N PHE A 280 -22.44 10.73 20.43
CA PHE A 280 -23.58 10.81 21.34
C PHE A 280 -23.18 10.90 22.82
N THR A 281 -21.93 10.60 23.16
CA THR A 281 -21.41 10.77 24.53
C THR A 281 -21.24 12.23 24.93
N ARG A 282 -21.25 13.15 23.94
CA ARG A 282 -21.10 14.59 24.19
C ARG A 282 -22.39 15.21 24.72
N PRO A 283 -22.32 16.08 25.74
CA PRO A 283 -23.52 16.71 26.32
C PRO A 283 -24.44 17.39 25.29
N THR A 284 -23.85 18.02 24.25
CA THR A 284 -24.58 18.69 23.15
C THR A 284 -25.44 17.75 22.31
N ASN A 285 -25.09 16.47 22.28
CA ASN A 285 -25.73 15.45 21.44
C ASN A 285 -26.46 14.38 22.28
N ALA A 286 -26.59 14.55 23.60
CA ALA A 286 -27.27 13.60 24.50
C ALA A 286 -28.72 13.34 24.10
N TRP A 287 -29.36 14.28 23.38
CA TRP A 287 -30.72 14.07 22.80
C TRP A 287 -30.75 12.90 21.80
N ALA A 288 -29.68 12.74 20.98
CA ALA A 288 -29.60 11.65 19.99
C ALA A 288 -29.43 10.28 20.69
N GLN A 289 -28.67 10.20 21.79
CA GLN A 289 -28.60 9.01 22.62
C GLN A 289 -29.98 8.65 23.21
N LYS A 290 -30.77 9.65 23.67
CA LYS A 290 -32.14 9.42 24.15
C LYS A 290 -33.09 8.92 23.06
N GLU A 291 -32.98 9.43 21.83
CA GLU A 291 -33.75 8.92 20.68
C GLU A 291 -33.36 7.46 20.37
N LEU A 292 -32.05 7.14 20.37
CA LEU A 292 -31.58 5.77 20.17
C LEU A 292 -32.12 4.80 21.22
N VAL A 293 -32.14 5.18 22.51
CA VAL A 293 -32.66 4.35 23.58
C VAL A 293 -34.15 4.06 23.35
N LYS A 294 -34.94 5.07 22.93
CA LYS A 294 -36.38 4.88 22.63
C LYS A 294 -36.57 3.92 21.45
N TYR A 295 -35.78 4.10 20.39
CA TYR A 295 -35.82 3.24 19.21
C TYR A 295 -35.42 1.78 19.57
N ALA A 296 -34.31 1.60 20.30
CA ALA A 296 -33.83 0.29 20.70
C ALA A 296 -34.87 -0.52 21.46
N ALA A 297 -35.66 0.14 22.32
CA ALA A 297 -36.76 -0.48 23.03
C ALA A 297 -37.90 -0.95 22.09
N SER A 298 -38.22 -0.19 21.04
CA SER A 298 -39.25 -0.55 20.05
C SER A 298 -38.76 -1.62 19.05
N ALA A 299 -37.45 -1.61 18.72
CA ALA A 299 -36.82 -2.53 17.75
C ALA A 299 -36.24 -3.79 18.42
N ASN A 300 -36.46 -3.97 19.72
CA ASN A 300 -35.91 -5.10 20.50
C ASN A 300 -34.37 -5.27 20.38
N ILE A 301 -33.64 -4.14 20.40
CA ILE A 301 -32.19 -4.11 20.40
C ILE A 301 -31.67 -4.03 21.84
N ASP A 302 -30.88 -5.02 22.28
CA ASP A 302 -30.31 -5.01 23.61
C ASP A 302 -29.15 -3.99 23.70
N MET A 303 -29.40 -2.92 24.46
CA MET A 303 -28.45 -1.84 24.66
C MET A 303 -27.24 -2.21 25.55
N ASN A 304 -27.26 -3.38 26.22
CA ASN A 304 -26.19 -3.82 27.11
C ASN A 304 -25.19 -4.75 26.41
N VAL A 305 -25.54 -5.29 25.25
CA VAL A 305 -24.67 -6.13 24.43
C VAL A 305 -23.67 -5.23 23.68
N PRO A 306 -22.38 -5.64 23.55
CA PRO A 306 -21.40 -4.95 22.71
C PRO A 306 -21.94 -4.73 21.29
N PHE A 307 -21.63 -3.58 20.69
CA PHE A 307 -22.13 -3.26 19.34
C PHE A 307 -21.71 -4.32 18.31
N ALA A 308 -20.48 -4.86 18.42
CA ALA A 308 -19.98 -5.93 17.54
C ALA A 308 -20.73 -7.26 17.66
N ASP A 309 -21.33 -7.54 18.82
CA ASP A 309 -22.06 -8.77 19.09
C ASP A 309 -23.56 -8.68 18.74
N LEU A 310 -24.02 -7.49 18.32
CA LEU A 310 -25.37 -7.32 17.79
C LEU A 310 -25.50 -8.02 16.43
N PRO A 311 -26.62 -8.62 16.08
CA PRO A 311 -26.88 -9.13 14.75
C PRO A 311 -26.69 -8.06 13.67
N ASP A 312 -26.17 -8.44 12.50
CA ASP A 312 -25.84 -7.52 11.40
C ASP A 312 -27.01 -6.59 11.01
N TYR A 313 -28.23 -7.12 11.01
CA TYR A 313 -29.42 -6.31 10.72
C TYR A 313 -29.65 -5.20 11.76
N GLN A 314 -29.39 -5.46 13.07
CA GLN A 314 -29.49 -4.45 14.11
C GLN A 314 -28.36 -3.41 14.02
N GLN A 315 -27.13 -3.83 13.72
CA GLN A 315 -26.03 -2.92 13.45
C GLN A 315 -26.39 -1.99 12.28
N ASN A 316 -26.93 -2.54 11.19
CA ASN A 316 -27.37 -1.80 10.02
C ASN A 316 -28.51 -0.80 10.35
N CYS A 317 -29.48 -1.20 11.17
CA CYS A 317 -30.53 -0.30 11.65
C CYS A 317 -29.95 0.87 12.47
N VAL A 318 -28.96 0.64 13.34
CA VAL A 318 -28.32 1.70 14.11
C VAL A 318 -27.57 2.67 13.17
N ILE A 319 -26.87 2.16 12.15
CA ILE A 319 -26.05 2.97 11.22
C ILE A 319 -26.92 3.69 10.18
N TYR A 320 -27.76 2.97 9.45
CA TYR A 320 -28.46 3.49 8.28
C TYR A 320 -29.87 3.99 8.60
N GLY A 321 -30.43 3.56 9.70
CA GLY A 321 -31.79 3.91 10.12
C GLY A 321 -32.84 2.85 9.75
N ASP A 322 -34.04 3.03 10.29
CA ASP A 322 -35.22 2.19 10.07
C ASP A 322 -36.48 3.02 10.40
N GLU A 323 -37.68 2.43 10.28
CA GLU A 323 -38.92 3.11 10.66
C GLU A 323 -38.85 3.62 12.12
N GLY A 324 -38.93 4.94 12.29
CA GLY A 324 -38.84 5.61 13.61
C GLY A 324 -37.45 6.01 14.08
N TRP A 325 -36.39 5.64 13.36
CA TRP A 325 -35.01 6.00 13.67
C TRP A 325 -34.23 6.41 12.43
N ARG A 326 -33.68 7.63 12.43
CA ARG A 326 -32.95 8.18 11.28
C ARG A 326 -31.57 7.57 11.05
N GLY A 327 -31.06 6.78 11.96
CA GLY A 327 -29.71 6.22 11.93
C GLY A 327 -28.60 7.25 12.15
N LEU A 328 -27.39 6.75 12.32
CA LEU A 328 -26.19 7.60 12.30
C LEU A 328 -26.06 8.37 10.98
N LYS A 329 -26.39 7.74 9.85
CA LYS A 329 -26.44 8.38 8.53
C LYS A 329 -27.35 9.62 8.53
N GLY A 330 -28.55 9.51 9.07
CA GLY A 330 -29.50 10.64 9.18
C GLY A 330 -29.05 11.70 10.18
N PHE A 331 -28.38 11.33 11.28
CA PHE A 331 -27.78 12.29 12.20
C PHE A 331 -26.72 13.15 11.52
N PHE A 332 -25.80 12.55 10.78
CA PHE A 332 -24.76 13.30 10.04
C PHE A 332 -25.34 14.08 8.86
N ALA A 333 -26.38 13.58 8.18
CA ALA A 333 -27.11 14.33 7.16
C ALA A 333 -27.77 15.58 7.74
N TRP A 334 -28.39 15.47 8.94
CA TRP A 334 -28.91 16.63 9.65
C TRP A 334 -27.81 17.64 10.05
N LEU A 335 -26.62 17.18 10.47
CA LEU A 335 -25.48 18.06 10.72
C LEU A 335 -25.00 18.77 9.44
N GLU A 336 -25.11 18.13 8.26
CA GLU A 336 -24.79 18.75 6.97
C GLU A 336 -25.62 20.00 6.71
N THR A 337 -26.92 19.98 7.05
CA THR A 337 -27.80 21.15 6.89
C THR A 337 -27.37 22.33 7.77
N LYS A 338 -26.56 22.08 8.81
CA LYS A 338 -26.06 23.09 9.76
C LYS A 338 -24.58 23.43 9.57
N LYS A 339 -23.99 23.07 8.42
CA LYS A 339 -22.57 23.32 8.10
C LYS A 339 -22.17 24.80 8.06
N TYR A 340 -23.12 25.71 8.02
CA TYR A 340 -22.86 27.15 8.11
C TYR A 340 -22.26 27.55 9.47
N LYS A 341 -22.45 26.76 10.53
CA LYS A 341 -21.90 26.98 11.87
C LYS A 341 -20.50 26.40 11.97
N LEU A 342 -19.50 27.21 12.42
CA LEU A 342 -18.11 26.80 12.50
C LEU A 342 -17.89 25.56 13.37
N HIS A 343 -18.51 25.53 14.56
CA HIS A 343 -18.38 24.40 15.48
C HIS A 343 -18.92 23.09 14.89
N VAL A 344 -19.97 23.14 14.04
CA VAL A 344 -20.53 21.97 13.36
C VAL A 344 -19.55 21.45 12.29
N ARG A 345 -18.88 22.37 11.55
CA ARG A 345 -17.86 21.99 10.58
C ARG A 345 -16.67 21.30 11.24
N VAL A 346 -16.17 21.86 12.34
CA VAL A 346 -15.07 21.27 13.13
C VAL A 346 -15.47 19.91 13.70
N PHE A 347 -16.69 19.82 14.26
CA PHE A 347 -17.22 18.56 14.79
C PHE A 347 -17.30 17.46 13.71
N ARG A 348 -17.87 17.79 12.55
CA ARG A 348 -17.97 16.81 11.44
C ARG A 348 -16.61 16.43 10.85
N ALA A 349 -15.66 17.36 10.80
CA ALA A 349 -14.31 17.09 10.29
C ALA A 349 -13.61 15.98 11.09
N LYS A 350 -13.92 15.84 12.39
CA LYS A 350 -13.40 14.77 13.26
C LYS A 350 -13.82 13.36 12.81
N TYR A 351 -14.99 13.21 12.19
CA TYR A 351 -15.54 11.93 11.77
C TYR A 351 -15.48 11.74 10.23
N ARG A 352 -14.78 12.60 9.53
CA ARG A 352 -14.50 12.43 8.10
C ARG A 352 -13.31 11.52 7.91
N GLY A 353 -13.49 10.51 7.06
CA GLY A 353 -12.47 9.59 6.64
C GLY A 353 -12.66 9.16 5.20
N TYR A 354 -11.77 8.29 4.74
CA TYR A 354 -11.93 7.62 3.47
C TYR A 354 -12.77 6.37 3.67
N THR A 355 -13.99 6.40 3.12
CA THR A 355 -14.91 5.25 3.13
C THR A 355 -14.90 4.57 1.77
N LYS A 356 -15.14 3.27 1.73
CA LYS A 356 -15.30 2.56 0.46
C LYS A 356 -16.36 3.24 -0.41
N CYS A 357 -16.11 3.36 -1.69
CA CYS A 357 -17.05 3.95 -2.63
C CYS A 357 -18.33 3.13 -2.68
N PRO A 358 -19.52 3.72 -2.48
CA PRO A 358 -20.78 2.97 -2.46
C PRO A 358 -21.16 2.35 -3.81
N ASP A 359 -20.66 2.90 -4.94
CA ASP A 359 -21.04 2.44 -6.27
C ASP A 359 -20.15 1.29 -6.76
N CYS A 360 -18.86 1.31 -6.41
CA CYS A 360 -17.92 0.28 -6.85
C CYS A 360 -17.39 -0.60 -5.70
N ASP A 361 -17.83 -0.38 -4.48
CA ASP A 361 -17.39 -1.11 -3.28
C ASP A 361 -15.84 -1.22 -3.17
N GLY A 362 -15.15 -0.14 -3.46
CA GLY A 362 -13.70 -0.11 -3.45
C GLY A 362 -13.00 -0.62 -4.72
N GLN A 363 -13.72 -1.22 -5.67
CA GLN A 363 -13.17 -1.87 -6.87
C GLN A 363 -12.65 -0.91 -7.93
N ARG A 364 -12.79 0.41 -7.77
CA ARG A 364 -12.23 1.50 -8.59
C ARG A 364 -12.77 1.60 -10.02
N LEU A 365 -13.27 0.53 -10.62
CA LEU A 365 -13.74 0.44 -11.99
C LEU A 365 -15.26 0.60 -12.10
N ARG A 366 -15.72 1.09 -13.26
CA ARG A 366 -17.15 1.16 -13.58
C ARG A 366 -17.77 -0.22 -13.79
N GLN A 367 -19.10 -0.32 -13.75
CA GLN A 367 -19.84 -1.57 -13.88
C GLN A 367 -19.49 -2.33 -15.17
N ALA A 368 -19.41 -1.64 -16.31
CA ALA A 368 -19.10 -2.26 -17.60
C ALA A 368 -17.75 -3.01 -17.61
N ALA A 369 -16.74 -2.50 -16.90
CA ALA A 369 -15.46 -3.18 -16.76
C ALA A 369 -15.54 -4.39 -15.81
N ARG A 370 -16.39 -4.32 -14.77
CA ARG A 370 -16.59 -5.40 -13.80
C ARG A 370 -17.40 -6.56 -14.35
N ASP A 371 -18.21 -6.29 -15.37
CA ASP A 371 -19.04 -7.29 -16.07
C ASP A 371 -18.21 -8.18 -17.00
N VAL A 372 -16.96 -7.80 -17.32
CA VAL A 372 -16.05 -8.63 -18.11
C VAL A 372 -15.32 -9.60 -17.19
N LYS A 373 -15.32 -10.89 -17.54
CA LYS A 373 -14.78 -11.97 -16.76
C LYS A 373 -13.73 -12.77 -17.53
N ILE A 374 -12.70 -13.28 -16.81
CA ILE A 374 -11.78 -14.31 -17.29
C ILE A 374 -11.88 -15.49 -16.32
N GLY A 375 -12.10 -16.68 -16.83
CA GLY A 375 -12.56 -17.78 -16.01
C GLY A 375 -13.93 -17.41 -15.43
N LYS A 376 -14.00 -17.18 -14.12
CA LYS A 376 -15.22 -16.70 -13.44
C LYS A 376 -15.00 -15.38 -12.72
N CYS A 377 -13.80 -14.80 -12.84
CA CYS A 377 -13.36 -13.64 -12.08
C CYS A 377 -13.31 -12.36 -12.92
N SER A 378 -13.75 -11.24 -12.35
CA SER A 378 -13.55 -9.90 -12.89
C SER A 378 -12.13 -9.41 -12.57
N LEU A 379 -11.68 -8.35 -13.25
CA LEU A 379 -10.37 -7.77 -13.00
C LEU A 379 -10.17 -7.31 -11.54
N PRO A 380 -11.13 -6.61 -10.91
CA PRO A 380 -10.99 -6.27 -9.49
C PRO A 380 -10.88 -7.48 -8.56
N GLU A 381 -11.64 -8.55 -8.82
CA GLU A 381 -11.58 -9.77 -8.01
C GLU A 381 -10.18 -10.42 -8.09
N ILE A 382 -9.57 -10.45 -9.27
CA ILE A 382 -8.19 -10.94 -9.44
C ILE A 382 -7.18 -10.02 -8.73
N VAL A 383 -7.38 -8.72 -8.79
CA VAL A 383 -6.48 -7.74 -8.15
C VAL A 383 -6.56 -7.83 -6.62
N GLU A 384 -7.67 -8.27 -6.04
CA GLU A 384 -7.82 -8.50 -4.61
C GLU A 384 -7.27 -9.85 -4.12
N MET A 385 -6.98 -10.78 -5.03
CA MET A 385 -6.31 -12.03 -4.68
C MET A 385 -4.92 -11.79 -4.10
N SER A 386 -4.47 -12.69 -3.23
CA SER A 386 -3.04 -12.76 -2.89
C SER A 386 -2.22 -13.11 -4.14
N ILE A 387 -0.94 -12.76 -4.15
CA ILE A 387 -0.03 -13.11 -5.26
C ILE A 387 0.02 -14.63 -5.46
N ALA A 388 0.00 -15.42 -4.37
CA ALA A 388 -0.04 -16.87 -4.43
C ALA A 388 -1.33 -17.39 -5.09
N ASP A 389 -2.49 -16.85 -4.67
CA ASP A 389 -3.78 -17.25 -5.24
C ASP A 389 -3.89 -16.83 -6.71
N ALA A 390 -3.44 -15.62 -7.04
CA ALA A 390 -3.42 -15.14 -8.42
C ALA A 390 -2.49 -16.01 -9.30
N PHE A 391 -1.31 -16.40 -8.79
CA PHE A 391 -0.42 -17.29 -9.51
C PHE A 391 -1.09 -18.64 -9.77
N THR A 392 -1.68 -19.26 -8.75
CA THR A 392 -2.42 -20.52 -8.87
C THR A 392 -3.58 -20.41 -9.84
N PHE A 393 -4.35 -19.29 -9.77
CA PHE A 393 -5.45 -19.04 -10.70
C PHE A 393 -4.98 -19.02 -12.17
N PHE A 394 -3.90 -18.32 -12.48
CA PHE A 394 -3.40 -18.24 -13.86
C PHE A 394 -2.70 -19.54 -14.31
N GLU A 395 -2.12 -20.33 -13.40
CA GLU A 395 -1.57 -21.66 -13.74
C GLU A 395 -2.68 -22.66 -14.11
N THR A 396 -3.81 -22.62 -13.41
CA THR A 396 -4.93 -23.55 -13.58
C THR A 396 -6.04 -23.02 -14.50
N LEU A 397 -5.85 -21.84 -15.11
CA LEU A 397 -6.86 -21.21 -15.95
C LEU A 397 -7.11 -21.99 -17.23
N GLU A 398 -8.31 -22.52 -17.37
CA GLU A 398 -8.80 -23.15 -18.59
C GLU A 398 -9.55 -22.12 -19.46
N MET A 399 -9.26 -22.11 -20.77
CA MET A 399 -9.88 -21.24 -21.77
C MET A 399 -10.19 -22.06 -23.01
N ASP A 400 -11.15 -21.60 -23.80
CA ASP A 400 -11.37 -22.17 -25.12
C ASP A 400 -10.13 -21.95 -26.04
N ILE A 401 -9.98 -22.80 -27.05
CA ILE A 401 -8.77 -22.85 -27.91
C ILE A 401 -8.48 -21.50 -28.55
N GLU A 402 -9.49 -20.80 -29.04
CA GLU A 402 -9.35 -19.53 -29.75
C GLU A 402 -8.86 -18.44 -28.82
N ARG A 403 -9.50 -18.29 -27.63
CA ARG A 403 -9.11 -17.31 -26.61
C ARG A 403 -7.75 -17.63 -26.02
N ALA A 404 -7.42 -18.93 -25.84
CA ALA A 404 -6.12 -19.36 -25.37
C ALA A 404 -4.99 -18.92 -26.31
N GLN A 405 -5.17 -19.04 -27.62
CA GLN A 405 -4.19 -18.57 -28.60
C GLN A 405 -3.97 -17.07 -28.56
N ILE A 406 -5.04 -16.29 -28.38
CA ILE A 406 -4.98 -14.83 -28.25
C ILE A 406 -4.25 -14.43 -26.95
N ALA A 407 -4.51 -15.16 -25.87
CA ALA A 407 -4.01 -14.86 -24.53
C ALA A 407 -2.58 -15.38 -24.26
N ASP A 408 -2.05 -16.31 -25.03
CA ASP A 408 -0.83 -17.08 -24.75
C ASP A 408 0.36 -16.23 -24.28
N LYS A 409 0.74 -15.23 -25.08
CA LYS A 409 1.87 -14.34 -24.73
C LYS A 409 1.61 -13.50 -23.48
N LEU A 410 0.36 -13.07 -23.27
CA LEU A 410 -0.03 -12.26 -22.12
C LEU A 410 -0.01 -13.13 -20.84
N LEU A 411 -0.53 -14.34 -20.91
CA LEU A 411 -0.52 -15.30 -19.80
C LEU A 411 0.91 -15.71 -19.42
N LEU A 412 1.78 -15.90 -20.40
CA LEU A 412 3.20 -16.19 -20.15
C LEU A 412 3.86 -15.07 -19.31
N GLU A 413 3.65 -13.82 -19.70
CA GLU A 413 4.22 -12.67 -18.99
C GLU A 413 3.61 -12.47 -17.58
N ILE A 414 2.29 -12.66 -17.44
CA ILE A 414 1.60 -12.57 -16.14
C ILE A 414 2.13 -13.67 -15.19
N ARG A 415 2.15 -14.94 -15.64
CA ARG A 415 2.64 -16.09 -14.85
C ARG A 415 4.08 -15.87 -14.41
N ARG A 416 4.93 -15.41 -15.32
CA ARG A 416 6.33 -15.15 -15.04
C ARG A 416 6.54 -14.09 -13.97
N ARG A 417 5.85 -12.95 -14.07
CA ARG A 417 5.94 -11.87 -13.07
C ARG A 417 5.38 -12.29 -11.70
N LEU A 418 4.25 -13.00 -11.71
CA LEU A 418 3.68 -13.55 -10.47
C LEU A 418 4.64 -14.56 -9.81
N LYS A 419 5.26 -15.43 -10.60
CA LYS A 419 6.27 -16.39 -10.12
C LYS A 419 7.42 -15.67 -9.43
N PHE A 420 7.98 -14.62 -10.01
CA PHE A 420 9.05 -13.85 -9.38
C PHE A 420 8.61 -13.22 -8.06
N LEU A 421 7.38 -12.71 -7.98
CA LEU A 421 6.85 -12.17 -6.72
C LEU A 421 6.70 -13.24 -5.64
N VAL A 422 6.32 -14.46 -6.00
CA VAL A 422 6.29 -15.61 -5.07
C VAL A 422 7.71 -15.99 -4.63
N GLU A 423 8.66 -16.05 -5.57
CA GLU A 423 10.06 -16.40 -5.29
C GLU A 423 10.74 -15.39 -4.33
N VAL A 424 10.42 -14.08 -4.45
CA VAL A 424 10.94 -13.07 -3.50
C VAL A 424 10.21 -13.05 -2.15
N GLY A 425 9.27 -13.99 -1.90
CA GLY A 425 8.55 -14.12 -0.64
C GLY A 425 7.50 -13.01 -0.41
N LEU A 426 6.82 -12.55 -1.47
CA LEU A 426 5.73 -11.59 -1.41
C LEU A 426 4.36 -12.25 -1.71
N ASP A 427 4.30 -13.56 -1.64
CA ASP A 427 3.15 -14.41 -1.92
C ASP A 427 1.89 -14.03 -1.13
N TYR A 428 2.07 -13.51 0.09
CA TYR A 428 0.99 -13.06 0.98
C TYR A 428 0.37 -11.69 0.62
N LEU A 429 1.05 -10.85 -0.17
CA LEU A 429 0.52 -9.54 -0.57
C LEU A 429 -0.59 -9.69 -1.61
N THR A 430 -1.57 -8.77 -1.58
CA THR A 430 -2.55 -8.68 -2.66
C THR A 430 -2.03 -7.78 -3.79
N LEU A 431 -2.42 -8.09 -5.02
CA LEU A 431 -2.08 -7.27 -6.19
C LEU A 431 -2.61 -5.83 -6.07
N GLY A 432 -3.75 -5.65 -5.38
CA GLY A 432 -4.38 -4.36 -5.11
C GLY A 432 -3.77 -3.56 -3.96
N ARG A 433 -2.81 -4.12 -3.20
CA ARG A 433 -2.17 -3.42 -2.08
C ARG A 433 -1.58 -2.10 -2.51
N LEU A 434 -1.90 -1.03 -1.77
CA LEU A 434 -1.38 0.31 -2.06
C LEU A 434 0.14 0.37 -1.84
N ALA A 435 0.86 0.88 -2.80
CA ALA A 435 2.31 1.05 -2.71
C ALA A 435 2.76 1.89 -1.49
N ALA A 436 1.97 2.89 -1.10
CA ALA A 436 2.24 3.73 0.06
C ALA A 436 2.12 3.00 1.42
N THR A 437 1.51 1.80 1.45
CA THR A 437 1.34 0.99 2.67
C THR A 437 2.37 -0.15 2.79
N LEU A 438 3.27 -0.26 1.83
CA LEU A 438 4.33 -1.26 1.83
C LEU A 438 5.46 -0.86 2.79
N SER A 439 6.03 -1.83 3.46
CA SER A 439 7.30 -1.65 4.18
C SER A 439 8.45 -1.37 3.21
N GLY A 440 9.57 -0.85 3.70
CA GLY A 440 10.76 -0.59 2.89
C GLY A 440 11.26 -1.85 2.19
N GLY A 441 11.34 -2.97 2.89
CA GLY A 441 11.76 -4.26 2.34
C GLY A 441 10.77 -4.85 1.32
N GLU A 442 9.45 -4.73 1.54
CA GLU A 442 8.44 -5.14 0.55
C GLU A 442 8.57 -4.36 -0.76
N ALA A 443 8.71 -3.03 -0.66
CA ALA A 443 8.87 -2.17 -1.83
C ALA A 443 10.16 -2.50 -2.62
N GLN A 444 11.26 -2.77 -1.91
CA GLN A 444 12.53 -3.16 -2.52
C GLN A 444 12.44 -4.51 -3.24
N ARG A 445 11.78 -5.50 -2.62
CA ARG A 445 11.56 -6.82 -3.24
C ARG A 445 10.64 -6.75 -4.47
N ILE A 446 9.63 -5.88 -4.46
CA ILE A 446 8.81 -5.62 -5.64
C ILE A 446 9.66 -5.05 -6.78
N GLN A 447 10.55 -4.09 -6.49
CA GLN A 447 11.46 -3.55 -7.50
C GLN A 447 12.41 -4.63 -8.02
N LEU A 448 12.94 -5.49 -7.14
CA LEU A 448 13.80 -6.60 -7.52
C LEU A 448 13.06 -7.58 -8.46
N ALA A 449 11.84 -8.01 -8.11
CA ALA A 449 11.02 -8.89 -8.93
C ALA A 449 10.68 -8.26 -10.30
N THR A 450 10.41 -6.96 -10.34
CA THR A 450 10.13 -6.23 -11.58
C THR A 450 11.35 -6.19 -12.50
N ASN A 451 12.54 -5.95 -11.95
CA ASN A 451 13.79 -5.93 -12.72
C ASN A 451 14.18 -7.32 -13.22
N LEU A 452 13.96 -8.38 -12.43
CA LEU A 452 14.10 -9.78 -12.89
C LEU A 452 13.19 -10.07 -14.08
N GLY A 453 11.97 -9.54 -14.06
CA GLY A 453 11.02 -9.63 -15.17
C GLY A 453 11.53 -9.02 -16.48
N SER A 454 12.43 -8.02 -16.43
CA SER A 454 12.94 -7.32 -17.63
C SER A 454 14.03 -8.07 -18.39
N LEU A 455 14.61 -9.17 -17.85
CA LEU A 455 15.71 -9.96 -18.44
C LEU A 455 16.88 -9.11 -18.96
N LEU A 456 17.25 -8.05 -18.27
CA LEU A 456 18.41 -7.28 -18.63
C LEU A 456 19.70 -8.09 -18.37
N VAL A 457 20.63 -8.03 -19.30
CA VAL A 457 21.94 -8.69 -19.25
C VAL A 457 23.05 -7.63 -19.34
N GLY A 458 24.19 -7.88 -18.69
CA GLY A 458 25.32 -6.94 -18.70
C GLY A 458 25.07 -5.67 -17.88
N THR A 459 24.16 -5.71 -16.92
CA THR A 459 23.78 -4.59 -16.06
C THR A 459 24.42 -4.72 -14.67
N LEU A 460 24.77 -3.59 -14.07
CA LEU A 460 25.20 -3.51 -12.66
C LEU A 460 23.99 -3.23 -11.77
N TYR A 461 23.58 -4.23 -11.00
CA TYR A 461 22.57 -4.08 -9.96
C TYR A 461 23.23 -3.67 -8.65
N VAL A 462 22.78 -2.57 -8.06
CA VAL A 462 23.24 -2.07 -6.75
C VAL A 462 22.10 -2.16 -5.77
N LEU A 463 22.26 -3.02 -4.76
CA LEU A 463 21.25 -3.24 -3.71
C LEU A 463 21.80 -2.75 -2.37
N ASP A 464 20.99 -1.99 -1.64
CA ASP A 464 21.32 -1.45 -0.33
C ASP A 464 20.49 -2.19 0.72
N GLU A 465 21.14 -3.04 1.51
CA GLU A 465 20.59 -3.86 2.59
C GLU A 465 19.30 -4.60 2.21
N PRO A 466 19.31 -5.46 1.17
CA PRO A 466 18.10 -6.12 0.69
C PRO A 466 17.51 -7.16 1.66
N SER A 467 18.26 -7.61 2.66
CA SER A 467 17.81 -8.52 3.73
C SER A 467 16.97 -7.86 4.83
N ILE A 468 16.83 -6.52 4.81
CA ILE A 468 16.12 -5.79 5.88
C ILE A 468 14.68 -6.27 6.07
N GLY A 469 14.31 -6.49 7.35
CA GLY A 469 12.96 -6.93 7.74
C GLY A 469 12.62 -8.35 7.27
N LEU A 470 13.64 -9.12 6.82
CA LEU A 470 13.47 -10.53 6.46
C LEU A 470 13.74 -11.44 7.66
N HIS A 471 12.86 -12.42 7.80
CA HIS A 471 13.19 -13.56 8.65
C HIS A 471 14.30 -14.39 7.97
N PRO A 472 15.22 -15.05 8.72
CA PRO A 472 16.29 -15.87 8.13
C PRO A 472 15.80 -16.88 7.08
N ARG A 473 14.62 -17.46 7.25
CA ARG A 473 13.98 -18.35 6.25
C ARG A 473 13.81 -17.66 4.88
N ASP A 474 13.42 -16.39 4.87
CA ASP A 474 13.13 -15.66 3.63
C ASP A 474 14.42 -15.11 3.01
N ASN A 475 15.49 -14.92 3.81
CA ASN A 475 16.79 -14.48 3.35
C ASN A 475 17.45 -15.46 2.38
N SER A 476 17.37 -16.76 2.66
CA SER A 476 17.90 -17.78 1.76
C SER A 476 17.22 -17.79 0.38
N ARG A 477 15.94 -17.38 0.29
CA ARG A 477 15.24 -17.18 -1.00
C ARG A 477 15.79 -15.97 -1.75
N LEU A 478 16.02 -14.87 -1.03
CA LEU A 478 16.62 -13.67 -1.60
C LEU A 478 18.01 -13.95 -2.17
N ILE A 479 18.87 -14.66 -1.45
CA ILE A 479 20.22 -15.02 -1.90
C ILE A 479 20.16 -15.79 -3.21
N LYS A 480 19.32 -16.81 -3.35
CA LYS A 480 19.12 -17.55 -4.61
C LYS A 480 18.74 -16.66 -5.79
N ILE A 481 17.94 -15.63 -5.54
CA ILE A 481 17.53 -14.69 -6.57
C ILE A 481 18.72 -13.81 -7.02
N LEU A 482 19.55 -13.36 -6.07
CA LEU A 482 20.75 -12.60 -6.36
C LEU A 482 21.75 -13.43 -7.15
N GLU A 483 21.93 -14.71 -6.79
CA GLU A 483 22.73 -15.67 -7.53
C GLU A 483 22.21 -15.88 -8.96
N ASN A 484 20.89 -16.05 -9.14
CA ASN A 484 20.28 -16.17 -10.46
C ASN A 484 20.50 -14.91 -11.33
N LEU A 485 20.39 -13.70 -10.73
CA LEU A 485 20.69 -12.46 -11.44
C LEU A 485 22.14 -12.40 -11.94
N ARG A 486 23.10 -12.83 -11.12
CA ARG A 486 24.51 -12.97 -11.49
C ARG A 486 24.68 -13.97 -12.63
N ASP A 487 24.08 -15.15 -12.51
CA ASP A 487 24.26 -16.29 -13.44
C ASP A 487 23.68 -16.00 -14.82
N ILE A 488 22.71 -15.11 -14.94
CA ILE A 488 22.17 -14.59 -16.23
C ILE A 488 23.21 -13.68 -16.94
N GLY A 489 24.29 -13.26 -16.26
CA GLY A 489 25.35 -12.44 -16.84
C GLY A 489 25.33 -10.98 -16.39
N ASN A 490 24.80 -10.70 -15.21
CA ASN A 490 24.83 -9.38 -14.59
C ASN A 490 25.91 -9.31 -13.49
N THR A 491 26.25 -8.07 -13.11
CA THR A 491 27.05 -7.80 -11.90
C THR A 491 26.10 -7.39 -10.78
N VAL A 492 26.18 -8.05 -9.64
CA VAL A 492 25.34 -7.77 -8.47
C VAL A 492 26.22 -7.25 -7.34
N LEU A 493 26.05 -5.98 -6.98
CA LEU A 493 26.74 -5.32 -5.87
C LEU A 493 25.75 -5.14 -4.73
N VAL A 494 26.04 -5.78 -3.59
CA VAL A 494 25.17 -5.76 -2.41
C VAL A 494 25.89 -5.09 -1.25
N VAL A 495 25.28 -4.11 -0.62
CA VAL A 495 25.71 -3.56 0.67
C VAL A 495 24.95 -4.33 1.75
N GLU A 496 25.63 -5.08 2.60
CA GLU A 496 25.01 -5.99 3.57
C GLU A 496 25.79 -6.15 4.86
N HIS A 497 25.05 -6.53 5.90
CA HIS A 497 25.57 -6.89 7.21
C HIS A 497 25.13 -8.30 7.64
N ASP A 498 24.32 -8.97 6.83
CA ASP A 498 23.83 -10.32 7.10
C ASP A 498 24.89 -11.39 6.83
N GLU A 499 25.07 -12.32 7.78
CA GLU A 499 26.08 -13.35 7.72
C GLU A 499 25.88 -14.31 6.54
N GLU A 500 24.64 -14.76 6.25
CA GLU A 500 24.37 -15.72 5.16
C GLU A 500 24.68 -15.08 3.81
N THR A 501 24.31 -13.82 3.62
CA THR A 501 24.61 -13.04 2.41
C THR A 501 26.10 -12.86 2.22
N ILE A 502 26.83 -12.49 3.28
CA ILE A 502 28.31 -12.33 3.22
C ILE A 502 28.98 -13.68 2.86
N ARG A 503 28.50 -14.81 3.41
CA ARG A 503 29.04 -16.14 3.12
C ARG A 503 28.81 -16.60 1.68
N SER A 504 27.73 -16.17 1.05
CA SER A 504 27.35 -16.53 -0.32
C SER A 504 27.98 -15.65 -1.40
N ALA A 505 28.64 -14.57 -1.02
CA ALA A 505 29.25 -13.65 -1.95
C ALA A 505 30.52 -14.23 -2.62
N ASP A 506 30.68 -14.05 -3.94
CA ASP A 506 31.87 -14.45 -4.67
C ASP A 506 33.09 -13.59 -4.32
N HIS A 507 32.84 -12.29 -4.05
CA HIS A 507 33.88 -11.33 -3.69
C HIS A 507 33.39 -10.39 -2.61
N ILE A 508 34.18 -10.16 -1.59
CA ILE A 508 33.83 -9.33 -0.43
C ILE A 508 34.79 -8.15 -0.36
N VAL A 509 34.23 -6.97 -0.16
CA VAL A 509 34.96 -5.73 0.08
C VAL A 509 34.55 -5.22 1.47
N ASP A 510 35.48 -5.25 2.41
CA ASP A 510 35.26 -4.76 3.79
C ASP A 510 35.85 -3.37 3.95
N ILE A 511 34.97 -2.40 4.30
CA ILE A 511 35.34 -1.00 4.45
C ILE A 511 35.19 -0.62 5.92
N GLY A 512 36.27 -0.03 6.49
CA GLY A 512 36.31 0.33 7.91
C GLY A 512 37.50 1.28 8.18
N VAL A 513 38.23 1.16 9.30
CA VAL A 513 38.04 0.25 10.46
C VAL A 513 36.83 0.66 11.32
N HIS A 514 36.60 1.97 11.46
CA HIS A 514 35.55 2.58 12.26
C HIS A 514 34.56 3.35 11.33
N ALA A 515 33.59 4.01 11.92
CA ALA A 515 32.64 4.85 11.21
C ALA A 515 33.10 6.33 11.18
N GLY A 516 32.63 7.09 10.20
CA GLY A 516 32.89 8.53 10.04
C GLY A 516 34.32 8.82 9.58
N GLU A 517 34.97 9.80 10.19
CA GLU A 517 36.32 10.27 9.82
C GLU A 517 37.42 9.22 10.02
N PHE A 518 37.20 8.22 10.85
CA PHE A 518 38.09 7.08 11.10
C PHE A 518 37.71 5.84 10.29
N GLY A 519 36.79 5.98 9.36
CA GLY A 519 36.37 4.95 8.42
C GLY A 519 36.76 5.27 6.99
N GLY A 520 36.19 4.51 6.05
CA GLY A 520 36.40 4.73 4.62
C GLY A 520 37.67 4.12 4.06
N GLU A 521 38.42 3.36 4.86
CA GLU A 521 39.59 2.63 4.40
C GLU A 521 39.21 1.24 3.90
N LEU A 522 39.89 0.76 2.86
CA LEU A 522 39.77 -0.61 2.40
C LEU A 522 40.50 -1.53 3.37
N VAL A 523 39.76 -2.25 4.20
CA VAL A 523 40.30 -3.16 5.20
C VAL A 523 40.64 -4.52 4.60
N PHE A 524 39.75 -5.00 3.71
CA PHE A 524 39.90 -6.29 3.03
C PHE A 524 39.21 -6.27 1.68
N ALA A 525 39.77 -7.02 0.71
CA ALA A 525 39.14 -7.35 -0.55
C ALA A 525 39.58 -8.77 -0.96
N GLY A 526 38.63 -9.67 -1.25
CA GLY A 526 38.89 -11.04 -1.60
C GLY A 526 37.69 -11.97 -1.42
N ASP A 527 37.90 -13.26 -1.47
CA ASP A 527 36.89 -14.28 -1.23
C ASP A 527 36.61 -14.49 0.29
N PHE A 528 35.57 -15.25 0.60
CA PHE A 528 35.15 -15.51 1.98
C PHE A 528 36.23 -16.23 2.81
N LYS A 529 36.99 -17.17 2.21
CA LYS A 529 38.05 -17.90 2.92
C LYS A 529 39.20 -16.97 3.30
N ALA A 530 39.60 -16.10 2.39
CA ALA A 530 40.62 -15.09 2.65
C ALA A 530 40.16 -14.05 3.68
N LEU A 531 38.82 -13.68 3.68
CA LEU A 531 38.26 -12.81 4.72
C LEU A 531 38.43 -13.44 6.10
N LEU A 532 38.10 -14.71 6.28
CA LEU A 532 38.26 -15.40 7.55
C LEU A 532 39.72 -15.47 8.02
N ALA A 533 40.70 -15.39 7.15
CA ALA A 533 42.12 -15.33 7.52
C ALA A 533 42.60 -13.91 7.87
N SER A 534 41.78 -12.87 7.63
CA SER A 534 42.15 -11.46 7.89
C SER A 534 42.16 -11.18 9.40
N GLU A 535 43.28 -10.67 9.91
CA GLU A 535 43.42 -10.24 11.32
C GLU A 535 42.85 -8.84 11.57
N ASN A 536 42.82 -7.98 10.54
CA ASN A 536 42.45 -6.57 10.67
C ASN A 536 40.93 -6.34 10.53
N SER A 537 40.20 -7.23 9.90
CA SER A 537 38.77 -7.11 9.66
C SER A 537 37.97 -7.40 10.94
N LEU A 538 37.16 -6.43 11.36
CA LEU A 538 36.22 -6.61 12.47
C LEU A 538 35.10 -7.59 12.09
N THR A 539 34.64 -7.52 10.86
CA THR A 539 33.67 -8.46 10.29
C THR A 539 34.20 -9.90 10.35
N ALA A 540 35.46 -10.12 9.97
CA ALA A 540 36.09 -11.44 10.05
C ALA A 540 36.14 -11.98 11.48
N LYS A 541 36.41 -11.14 12.48
CA LYS A 541 36.45 -11.56 13.89
C LYS A 541 35.09 -12.10 14.37
N TYR A 542 34.00 -11.46 13.97
CA TYR A 542 32.66 -11.93 14.31
C TYR A 542 32.32 -13.22 13.56
N LEU A 543 32.64 -13.33 12.27
CA LEU A 543 32.38 -14.51 11.43
C LEU A 543 33.19 -15.75 11.81
N ARG A 544 34.36 -15.56 12.46
CA ARG A 544 35.19 -16.64 13.03
C ARG A 544 34.78 -17.05 14.45
N GLY A 545 33.99 -16.25 15.13
CA GLY A 545 33.63 -16.41 16.54
C GLY A 545 34.68 -15.85 17.52
N ASP A 546 35.70 -15.10 17.06
CA ASP A 546 36.68 -14.41 17.95
C ASP A 546 36.01 -13.28 18.74
N ALA A 547 34.98 -12.70 18.17
CA ALA A 547 34.08 -11.76 18.82
C ALA A 547 32.63 -12.28 18.68
N GLU A 548 31.86 -12.24 19.75
CA GLU A 548 30.47 -12.71 19.76
C GLU A 548 29.54 -11.82 20.59
N ILE A 549 28.27 -11.82 20.26
CA ILE A 549 27.23 -11.26 21.10
C ILE A 549 26.83 -12.34 22.11
N LYS A 550 27.25 -12.14 23.38
CA LYS A 550 27.10 -13.15 24.42
C LYS A 550 25.65 -13.31 24.88
N ILE A 551 25.24 -14.54 25.02
CA ILE A 551 23.98 -14.92 25.65
C ILE A 551 24.05 -14.57 27.14
N PRO A 552 23.02 -13.97 27.73
CA PRO A 552 23.00 -13.68 29.17
C PRO A 552 23.11 -14.97 29.99
N ASN A 553 24.00 -14.98 30.98
CA ASN A 553 24.16 -16.14 31.87
C ASN A 553 22.87 -16.48 32.65
N LYS A 554 22.01 -15.51 32.87
CA LYS A 554 20.73 -15.67 33.55
C LYS A 554 19.69 -14.77 32.92
N ARG A 555 18.55 -15.34 32.53
CA ARG A 555 17.38 -14.59 32.06
C ARG A 555 16.66 -13.93 33.24
N ARG A 556 16.04 -12.78 33.02
CA ARG A 556 15.15 -12.16 33.99
C ARG A 556 13.90 -13.01 34.19
N PRO A 557 13.47 -13.28 35.43
CA PRO A 557 12.26 -14.07 35.67
C PRO A 557 11.01 -13.27 35.33
N VAL A 558 10.00 -13.96 34.78
CA VAL A 558 8.68 -13.38 34.58
C VAL A 558 8.06 -13.08 35.93
N THR A 559 7.70 -11.84 36.18
CA THR A 559 7.04 -11.36 37.38
C THR A 559 5.50 -11.39 37.22
N LYS A 560 4.79 -10.89 38.25
CA LYS A 560 3.31 -10.67 38.13
C LYS A 560 2.98 -9.40 37.33
N GLN A 561 3.96 -8.61 36.91
CA GLN A 561 3.76 -7.44 36.07
C GLN A 561 3.72 -7.87 34.64
N ILE A 562 2.52 -8.02 34.10
CA ILE A 562 2.24 -8.47 32.74
C ILE A 562 1.18 -7.62 32.09
N ILE A 563 1.29 -7.39 30.80
CA ILE A 563 0.21 -6.92 29.94
C ILE A 563 -0.33 -8.13 29.22
N GLU A 564 -1.66 -8.35 29.28
CA GLU A 564 -2.35 -9.39 28.55
C GLU A 564 -3.25 -8.77 27.50
N ILE A 565 -3.03 -9.11 26.22
CA ILE A 565 -3.93 -8.80 25.12
C ILE A 565 -4.86 -10.00 24.96
N VAL A 566 -6.15 -9.79 24.94
CA VAL A 566 -7.16 -10.85 24.79
C VAL A 566 -7.94 -10.64 23.50
N GLY A 567 -7.96 -11.65 22.65
CA GLY A 567 -8.83 -11.71 21.47
C GLY A 567 -8.53 -10.67 20.41
N ALA A 568 -7.26 -10.49 20.01
CA ALA A 568 -6.89 -9.60 18.92
C ALA A 568 -7.25 -10.18 17.56
N ARG A 569 -7.94 -9.39 16.71
CA ARG A 569 -8.53 -9.82 15.41
C ARG A 569 -8.29 -8.83 14.27
N GLU A 570 -7.33 -7.94 14.40
CA GLU A 570 -7.07 -6.94 13.36
C GLU A 570 -6.31 -7.56 12.19
N HIS A 571 -6.66 -7.20 10.96
CA HIS A 571 -6.06 -7.68 9.73
C HIS A 571 -6.04 -9.22 9.64
N ASN A 572 -4.85 -9.82 9.73
CA ASN A 572 -4.67 -11.28 9.67
C ASN A 572 -4.60 -11.95 11.05
N LEU A 573 -4.76 -11.21 12.16
CA LEU A 573 -4.73 -11.81 13.49
C LEU A 573 -5.97 -12.67 13.76
N ASN A 574 -5.77 -13.92 14.15
CA ASN A 574 -6.81 -14.96 14.33
C ASN A 574 -7.28 -15.12 15.78
N ASP A 575 -7.93 -14.07 16.35
CA ASP A 575 -8.46 -14.07 17.72
C ASP A 575 -7.41 -14.46 18.77
N ILE A 576 -6.20 -13.95 18.62
CA ILE A 576 -5.07 -14.33 19.45
C ILE A 576 -5.11 -13.65 20.82
N SER A 577 -4.63 -14.39 21.84
CA SER A 577 -4.38 -13.86 23.16
C SER A 577 -2.89 -14.04 23.49
N VAL A 578 -2.25 -12.98 23.98
CA VAL A 578 -0.81 -12.97 24.23
C VAL A 578 -0.47 -12.22 25.50
N THR A 579 0.51 -12.78 26.26
CA THR A 579 1.03 -12.21 27.48
C THR A 579 2.39 -11.57 27.21
N ILE A 580 2.56 -10.32 27.61
CA ILE A 580 3.77 -9.53 27.49
C ILE A 580 4.30 -9.23 28.89
N PRO A 581 5.36 -9.91 29.34
CA PRO A 581 6.00 -9.62 30.62
C PRO A 581 6.67 -8.23 30.61
N LEU A 582 6.63 -7.53 31.74
CA LEU A 582 7.29 -6.23 31.92
C LEU A 582 8.66 -6.38 32.63
N ASP A 583 9.41 -5.29 32.71
CA ASP A 583 10.74 -5.19 33.37
C ASP A 583 11.82 -6.08 32.73
N MET A 584 11.67 -6.42 31.46
CA MET A 584 12.59 -7.27 30.72
C MET A 584 12.62 -6.94 29.22
N LEU A 585 13.51 -7.61 28.48
CA LEU A 585 13.57 -7.56 27.02
C LEU A 585 12.66 -8.64 26.41
N VAL A 586 11.57 -8.22 25.81
CA VAL A 586 10.64 -9.07 25.07
C VAL A 586 10.86 -8.87 23.57
N CYS A 587 11.12 -9.96 22.82
CA CYS A 587 11.19 -9.92 21.37
C CYS A 587 9.92 -10.49 20.75
N VAL A 588 9.31 -9.75 19.82
CA VAL A 588 8.24 -10.21 18.94
C VAL A 588 8.88 -10.56 17.61
N THR A 589 8.80 -11.82 17.23
CA THR A 589 9.45 -12.37 16.04
C THR A 589 8.46 -13.19 15.20
N GLY A 590 8.91 -13.76 14.09
CA GLY A 590 8.12 -14.56 13.16
C GLY A 590 8.36 -14.17 11.69
N VAL A 591 7.85 -14.95 10.78
CA VAL A 591 8.03 -14.74 9.33
C VAL A 591 7.47 -13.40 8.86
N SER A 592 7.90 -12.94 7.68
CA SER A 592 7.39 -11.71 7.07
C SER A 592 5.88 -11.83 6.84
N GLY A 593 5.12 -10.75 7.17
CA GLY A 593 3.65 -10.77 7.02
C GLY A 593 2.86 -11.56 8.07
N SER A 594 3.50 -12.13 9.14
CA SER A 594 2.80 -12.91 10.18
C SER A 594 1.90 -12.10 11.13
N GLY A 595 1.89 -10.77 11.04
CA GLY A 595 1.02 -9.90 11.87
C GLY A 595 1.73 -9.19 13.04
N LYS A 596 3.06 -9.23 13.13
CA LYS A 596 3.85 -8.59 14.20
C LYS A 596 3.53 -7.11 14.39
N SER A 597 3.63 -6.32 13.32
CA SER A 597 3.35 -4.88 13.37
C SER A 597 1.89 -4.59 13.72
N THR A 598 0.95 -5.39 13.21
CA THR A 598 -0.47 -5.30 13.55
C THR A 598 -0.69 -5.51 15.06
N LEU A 599 -0.10 -6.57 15.64
CA LEU A 599 -0.20 -6.85 17.07
C LEU A 599 0.38 -5.72 17.91
N VAL A 600 1.57 -5.25 17.54
CA VAL A 600 2.34 -4.30 18.38
C VAL A 600 1.89 -2.85 18.15
N HIS A 601 1.71 -2.40 16.90
CA HIS A 601 1.36 -1.01 16.58
C HIS A 601 -0.15 -0.76 16.66
N ASP A 602 -0.95 -1.56 15.94
CA ASP A 602 -2.38 -1.28 15.76
C ASP A 602 -3.19 -1.71 16.99
N VAL A 603 -2.81 -2.81 17.64
CA VAL A 603 -3.50 -3.35 18.82
C VAL A 603 -2.89 -2.82 20.12
N LEU A 604 -1.63 -3.15 20.43
CA LEU A 604 -1.04 -2.83 21.73
C LEU A 604 -0.80 -1.33 21.91
N TYR A 605 0.04 -0.73 21.04
CA TYR A 605 0.45 0.68 21.18
C TYR A 605 -0.77 1.61 21.06
N ALA A 606 -1.53 1.46 19.99
CA ALA A 606 -2.73 2.27 19.78
C ALA A 606 -3.77 2.08 20.91
N GLY A 607 -3.98 0.84 21.38
CA GLY A 607 -4.89 0.51 22.47
C GLY A 607 -4.49 1.15 23.80
N LEU A 608 -3.21 1.05 24.18
CA LEU A 608 -2.70 1.66 25.41
C LEU A 608 -2.73 3.20 25.35
N LYS A 609 -2.35 3.80 24.20
CA LYS A 609 -2.42 5.26 24.00
C LYS A 609 -3.86 5.77 24.01
N LYS A 610 -4.81 4.99 23.46
CA LYS A 610 -6.23 5.34 23.50
C LYS A 610 -6.81 5.29 24.92
N LYS A 611 -6.45 4.26 25.70
CA LYS A 611 -6.87 4.16 27.10
C LYS A 611 -6.46 5.41 27.92
N ARG A 612 -5.37 6.08 27.51
CA ARG A 612 -4.88 7.34 28.10
C ARG A 612 -5.44 8.61 27.50
N GLY A 613 -6.29 8.51 26.45
CA GLY A 613 -6.83 9.67 25.74
C GLY A 613 -5.83 10.38 24.82
N GLU A 614 -4.70 9.76 24.50
CA GLU A 614 -3.63 10.31 23.65
C GLU A 614 -3.71 9.88 22.19
N TRP A 615 -4.74 9.12 21.79
CA TRP A 615 -4.88 8.53 20.47
C TRP A 615 -6.21 8.90 19.83
N ASN A 616 -6.16 9.47 18.61
CA ASN A 616 -7.33 9.94 17.87
C ASN A 616 -7.62 9.17 16.57
N SER A 617 -6.81 8.14 16.27
CA SER A 617 -6.99 7.28 15.10
C SER A 617 -7.74 5.99 15.47
N PRO A 618 -8.21 5.20 14.50
CA PRO A 618 -8.72 3.86 14.75
C PRO A 618 -7.71 3.02 15.54
N VAL A 619 -8.20 2.04 16.26
CA VAL A 619 -7.40 1.05 17.00
C VAL A 619 -7.82 -0.31 16.50
N GLY A 620 -6.86 -1.22 16.34
CA GLY A 620 -7.13 -2.58 15.90
C GLY A 620 -8.11 -3.33 16.82
N PHE A 621 -8.81 -4.31 16.29
CA PHE A 621 -9.79 -5.08 17.03
C PHE A 621 -9.16 -5.99 18.09
N PHE A 622 -9.59 -5.86 19.33
CA PHE A 622 -9.27 -6.76 20.45
C PHE A 622 -10.41 -6.74 21.49
N LYS A 623 -10.52 -7.78 22.30
CA LYS A 623 -11.55 -7.83 23.36
C LYS A 623 -11.15 -6.95 24.55
N GLU A 624 -9.94 -7.12 25.06
CA GLU A 624 -9.47 -6.42 26.25
C GLU A 624 -7.94 -6.34 26.29
N ILE A 625 -7.39 -5.28 26.87
CA ILE A 625 -5.98 -5.19 27.29
C ILE A 625 -5.95 -5.02 28.81
N LYS A 626 -5.51 -6.09 29.51
CA LYS A 626 -5.33 -6.09 30.95
C LYS A 626 -3.91 -5.66 31.32
N GLY A 627 -3.70 -5.12 32.52
CA GLY A 627 -2.39 -4.69 32.98
C GLY A 627 -1.85 -3.42 32.34
N GLY A 628 -2.63 -2.73 31.47
CA GLY A 628 -2.20 -1.48 30.84
C GLY A 628 -1.96 -0.34 31.82
N ASP A 629 -2.50 -0.43 33.03
CA ASP A 629 -2.31 0.55 34.12
C ASP A 629 -0.98 0.34 34.90
N LEU A 630 -0.26 -0.76 34.64
CA LEU A 630 1.04 -1.06 35.22
C LEU A 630 2.18 -0.20 34.60
N VAL A 631 1.95 0.40 33.45
CA VAL A 631 2.90 1.27 32.78
C VAL A 631 2.41 2.72 32.80
N ASP A 632 3.30 3.66 33.10
CA ASP A 632 2.97 5.09 33.17
C ASP A 632 3.00 5.77 31.80
N ASP A 633 3.82 5.29 30.86
CA ASP A 633 3.88 5.77 29.47
C ASP A 633 4.24 4.64 28.50
N VAL A 634 3.88 4.84 27.22
CA VAL A 634 4.22 3.92 26.14
C VAL A 634 4.86 4.73 25.01
N ILE A 635 6.08 4.39 24.67
CA ILE A 635 6.89 5.13 23.72
C ILE A 635 7.24 4.22 22.54
N LEU A 636 6.80 4.62 21.34
CA LEU A 636 7.20 3.96 20.09
C LEU A 636 8.45 4.62 19.52
N VAL A 637 9.50 3.84 19.33
CA VAL A 637 10.78 4.26 18.75
C VAL A 637 10.91 3.58 17.39
N ASP A 638 10.43 4.27 16.37
CA ASP A 638 10.44 3.82 14.97
C ASP A 638 11.57 4.47 14.17
N GLN A 639 11.74 4.06 12.91
CA GLN A 639 12.76 4.57 11.99
C GLN A 639 12.39 5.94 11.37
N SER A 640 11.28 6.58 11.78
CA SER A 640 10.89 7.89 11.27
C SER A 640 11.94 8.96 11.61
N PRO A 641 12.16 9.95 10.72
CA PRO A 641 13.13 11.01 10.97
C PRO A 641 12.87 11.77 12.29
N ILE A 642 13.93 12.17 13.00
CA ILE A 642 13.83 12.97 14.23
C ILE A 642 13.34 14.40 13.99
N GLY A 643 13.12 14.79 12.73
CA GLY A 643 12.54 16.06 12.31
C GLY A 643 12.43 16.13 10.80
N ARG A 644 11.50 16.98 10.34
CA ARG A 644 11.17 17.13 8.91
C ARG A 644 11.88 18.29 8.20
N THR A 645 12.70 19.04 8.93
CA THR A 645 13.38 20.22 8.39
C THR A 645 14.89 20.11 8.51
N PRO A 646 15.68 20.73 7.60
CA PRO A 646 17.14 20.75 7.69
C PRO A 646 17.69 21.34 8.99
N ARG A 647 16.86 22.07 9.77
CA ARG A 647 17.21 22.64 11.06
C ARG A 647 17.17 21.65 12.23
N SER A 648 16.46 20.55 12.06
CA SER A 648 16.46 19.47 13.05
C SER A 648 17.79 18.73 12.99
N ASN A 649 18.39 18.46 14.13
CA ASN A 649 19.69 17.77 14.26
C ASN A 649 19.81 17.02 15.59
N PRO A 650 20.76 16.06 15.73
CA PRO A 650 20.92 15.26 16.93
C PRO A 650 21.08 16.07 18.22
N VAL A 651 21.90 17.14 18.20
CA VAL A 651 22.19 17.93 19.40
C VAL A 651 21.00 18.74 19.91
N THR A 652 20.10 19.18 19.01
CA THR A 652 18.86 19.82 19.42
C THR A 652 17.84 18.82 19.95
N TYR A 653 17.79 17.63 19.35
CA TYR A 653 16.84 16.59 19.75
C TYR A 653 17.10 16.11 21.19
N ILE A 654 18.35 15.86 21.56
CA ILE A 654 18.71 15.50 22.94
C ILE A 654 18.77 16.69 23.88
N LYS A 655 18.37 17.89 23.46
CA LYS A 655 18.41 19.15 24.22
C LYS A 655 19.82 19.54 24.73
N ALA A 656 20.87 19.10 24.06
CA ALA A 656 22.26 19.46 24.37
C ALA A 656 22.67 20.82 23.78
N TYR A 657 21.99 21.30 22.78
CA TYR A 657 22.27 22.56 22.10
C TYR A 657 22.11 23.79 23.02
N ASP A 658 21.19 23.74 23.96
CA ASP A 658 20.98 24.82 24.93
C ASP A 658 22.24 25.13 25.75
N ALA A 659 22.93 24.07 26.19
CA ALA A 659 24.19 24.23 26.92
C ALA A 659 25.30 24.82 26.04
N ILE A 660 25.36 24.48 24.75
CA ILE A 660 26.31 25.06 23.81
C ILE A 660 26.03 26.56 23.66
N ARG A 661 24.78 26.95 23.48
CA ARG A 661 24.38 28.37 23.34
C ARG A 661 24.71 29.18 24.60
N GLU A 662 24.50 28.60 25.78
CA GLU A 662 24.88 29.22 27.08
C GLU A 662 26.39 29.47 27.16
N VAL A 663 27.21 28.51 26.74
CA VAL A 663 28.69 28.65 26.71
C VAL A 663 29.11 29.80 25.81
N PHE A 664 28.55 29.90 24.57
CA PHE A 664 28.87 30.99 23.67
C PHE A 664 28.43 32.37 24.20
N ALA A 665 27.22 32.46 24.78
CA ALA A 665 26.72 33.68 25.42
C ALA A 665 27.59 34.10 26.62
N GLY A 666 28.25 33.15 27.30
CA GLY A 666 29.13 33.39 28.39
C GLY A 666 30.49 33.98 28.01
N THR A 667 30.87 33.99 26.73
CA THR A 667 32.18 34.52 26.27
C THR A 667 32.29 36.05 26.45
N ASN A 668 33.49 36.55 26.60
CA ASN A 668 33.74 38.00 26.77
C ASN A 668 33.25 38.79 25.53
N THR A 669 33.49 38.30 24.30
CA THR A 669 33.04 38.91 23.05
C THR A 669 31.52 38.98 22.98
N ALA A 670 30.80 37.93 23.35
CA ALA A 670 29.33 37.93 23.37
C ALA A 670 28.78 38.94 24.38
N LYS A 671 29.37 38.97 25.59
CA LYS A 671 28.98 39.93 26.67
C LYS A 671 29.18 41.36 26.20
N THR A 672 30.32 41.69 25.57
CA THR A 672 30.64 43.04 25.07
C THR A 672 29.62 43.48 23.98
N LYS A 673 29.21 42.53 23.11
CA LYS A 673 28.21 42.78 22.07
C LYS A 673 26.74 42.63 22.57
N SER A 674 26.53 42.38 23.82
CA SER A 674 25.21 42.10 24.42
C SER A 674 24.47 40.93 23.81
N TYR A 675 25.19 39.90 23.31
CA TYR A 675 24.59 38.73 22.76
C TYR A 675 24.22 37.73 23.86
N ASN A 676 22.97 37.27 23.84
CA ASN A 676 22.46 36.23 24.73
C ASN A 676 22.34 34.88 24.00
N ALA A 677 21.92 33.84 24.68
CA ALA A 677 21.81 32.49 24.12
C ALA A 677 20.88 32.39 22.89
N SER A 678 19.93 33.32 22.71
CA SER A 678 19.03 33.30 21.52
C SER A 678 19.75 33.71 20.22
N HIS A 679 20.77 34.57 20.31
CA HIS A 679 21.58 34.95 19.14
C HIS A 679 22.38 33.79 18.54
N PHE A 680 22.70 32.77 19.34
CA PHE A 680 23.37 31.55 18.91
C PHE A 680 22.41 30.44 18.51
N SER A 681 21.13 30.78 18.22
CA SER A 681 20.11 29.84 17.75
C SER A 681 19.86 30.02 16.26
N PHE A 682 19.91 28.93 15.49
CA PHE A 682 19.49 28.96 14.07
C PHE A 682 17.95 28.83 13.90
N ASN A 683 17.20 28.62 14.98
CA ASN A 683 15.74 28.51 14.95
C ASN A 683 15.01 29.81 15.25
N VAL A 684 15.68 30.76 15.93
CA VAL A 684 15.07 32.02 16.39
C VAL A 684 15.69 33.21 15.61
N PRO A 685 14.90 34.23 15.22
CA PRO A 685 15.44 35.45 14.64
C PRO A 685 16.45 36.15 15.56
N GLY A 686 17.41 36.86 15.00
CA GLY A 686 18.46 37.61 15.71
C GLY A 686 19.86 37.29 15.24
N GLY A 687 20.30 36.04 15.36
CA GLY A 687 21.64 35.65 14.91
C GLY A 687 21.71 34.74 13.73
N ARG A 688 20.58 34.16 13.29
CA ARG A 688 20.52 33.29 12.12
C ARG A 688 20.59 34.08 10.81
N CYS A 689 21.08 33.46 9.75
CA CYS A 689 20.98 34.01 8.41
C CYS A 689 19.50 34.23 8.05
N GLU A 690 19.16 35.39 7.49
CA GLU A 690 17.79 35.76 7.18
C GLU A 690 17.29 35.11 5.89
N ILE A 691 18.17 34.90 4.89
CA ILE A 691 17.83 34.30 3.60
C ILE A 691 17.43 32.82 3.78
N CYS A 692 18.29 31.98 4.35
CA CYS A 692 17.99 30.57 4.57
C CYS A 692 17.27 30.32 5.91
N GLN A 693 16.99 31.35 6.70
CA GLN A 693 16.36 31.26 8.03
C GLN A 693 17.02 30.24 8.97
N GLY A 694 18.33 30.05 8.85
CA GLY A 694 19.12 29.14 9.66
C GLY A 694 19.14 27.68 9.15
N SER A 695 18.60 27.40 7.97
CA SER A 695 18.67 26.06 7.37
C SER A 695 20.06 25.74 6.81
N GLY A 696 20.78 26.77 6.31
CA GLY A 696 22.05 26.62 5.57
C GLY A 696 21.83 26.36 4.08
N THR A 697 20.65 25.91 3.70
CA THR A 697 20.22 25.63 2.33
C THR A 697 18.95 26.40 2.00
N VAL A 698 18.71 26.67 0.72
CA VAL A 698 17.47 27.23 0.18
C VAL A 698 16.82 26.16 -0.69
N THR A 699 15.58 25.82 -0.41
CA THR A 699 14.81 24.83 -1.19
C THR A 699 14.12 25.54 -2.32
N ILE A 700 14.32 25.08 -3.55
CA ILE A 700 13.60 25.52 -4.73
C ILE A 700 12.53 24.46 -5.00
N GLU A 701 11.26 24.85 -4.77
CA GLU A 701 10.12 23.98 -5.07
C GLU A 701 9.94 23.84 -6.59
N MET A 702 9.99 22.61 -7.08
CA MET A 702 9.79 22.28 -8.48
C MET A 702 8.41 21.64 -8.67
N GLN A 703 7.52 22.29 -9.42
CA GLN A 703 6.11 21.85 -9.58
C GLN A 703 5.93 20.42 -10.07
N PHE A 704 6.91 19.87 -10.79
CA PHE A 704 6.81 18.52 -11.41
C PHE A 704 8.04 17.62 -11.16
N LEU A 705 9.04 18.12 -10.44
CA LEU A 705 10.27 17.42 -10.09
C LEU A 705 10.47 17.45 -8.57
N ALA A 706 11.41 16.63 -8.07
CA ALA A 706 11.80 16.72 -6.67
C ALA A 706 12.40 18.09 -6.36
N ASP A 707 12.08 18.64 -5.17
CA ASP A 707 12.62 19.91 -4.72
C ASP A 707 14.15 19.88 -4.69
N VAL A 708 14.78 20.95 -5.14
CA VAL A 708 16.24 21.07 -5.15
C VAL A 708 16.70 21.92 -3.97
N GLU A 709 17.58 21.38 -3.14
CA GLU A 709 18.22 22.08 -2.04
C GLU A 709 19.58 22.67 -2.50
N LEU A 710 19.70 23.98 -2.54
CA LEU A 710 20.94 24.67 -2.86
C LEU A 710 21.59 25.28 -1.60
N THR A 711 22.90 25.24 -1.51
CA THR A 711 23.61 25.94 -0.43
C THR A 711 23.28 27.44 -0.47
N CYS A 712 22.92 28.01 0.67
CA CYS A 712 22.61 29.43 0.76
C CYS A 712 23.82 30.26 0.40
N GLU A 713 23.71 31.14 -0.60
CA GLU A 713 24.79 31.98 -1.09
C GLU A 713 25.28 33.01 -0.06
N ASP A 714 24.34 33.56 0.72
CA ASP A 714 24.62 34.59 1.72
C ASP A 714 25.48 34.05 2.87
N CYS A 715 25.04 33.00 3.53
CA CYS A 715 25.78 32.43 4.65
C CYS A 715 26.71 31.25 4.23
N ARG A 716 26.73 30.85 2.97
CA ARG A 716 27.56 29.75 2.43
C ARG A 716 27.43 28.45 3.25
N GLY A 717 26.21 28.13 3.66
CA GLY A 717 25.91 26.95 4.49
C GLY A 717 26.14 27.14 5.98
N MET A 718 26.69 28.27 6.44
CA MET A 718 27.08 28.47 7.85
C MET A 718 25.91 28.76 8.82
N ARG A 719 24.68 28.96 8.31
CA ARG A 719 23.42 29.14 9.07
C ARG A 719 23.28 30.42 9.87
N PHE A 720 24.37 31.15 10.17
CA PHE A 720 24.41 32.32 11.05
C PHE A 720 24.88 33.56 10.28
N LYS A 721 24.58 34.74 10.82
CA LYS A 721 25.17 36.02 10.39
C LYS A 721 26.66 36.03 10.73
N GLN A 722 27.44 36.75 9.93
CA GLN A 722 28.89 36.84 10.11
C GLN A 722 29.27 37.39 11.47
N GLU A 723 28.53 38.36 12.02
CA GLU A 723 28.76 38.96 13.33
C GLU A 723 28.69 37.95 14.50
N ILE A 724 27.86 36.92 14.35
CA ILE A 724 27.73 35.81 15.32
C ILE A 724 28.89 34.83 15.16
N LEU A 725 29.36 34.60 13.91
CA LEU A 725 30.50 33.74 13.63
C LEU A 725 31.84 34.32 14.14
N ASP A 726 31.90 35.64 14.34
CA ASP A 726 33.08 36.29 14.94
C ASP A 726 33.25 35.91 16.41
N VAL A 727 32.19 35.46 17.12
CA VAL A 727 32.26 35.02 18.52
C VAL A 727 32.87 33.65 18.58
N LYS A 728 34.01 33.49 19.27
CA LYS A 728 34.73 32.24 19.40
C LYS A 728 34.80 31.75 20.84
N TYR A 729 34.65 30.45 21.03
CA TYR A 729 34.93 29.76 22.28
C TYR A 729 36.10 28.79 22.06
N LYS A 730 37.14 28.86 22.83
CA LYS A 730 38.41 28.08 22.65
C LYS A 730 38.89 28.07 21.18
N GLY A 731 38.80 29.23 20.50
CA GLY A 731 39.26 29.40 19.11
C GLY A 731 38.27 29.00 18.02
N LYS A 732 37.15 28.39 18.34
CA LYS A 732 36.13 27.92 17.37
C LYS A 732 34.83 28.70 17.46
N ASN A 733 34.22 29.01 16.33
CA ASN A 733 32.89 29.65 16.25
C ASN A 733 31.76 28.61 16.37
N ILE A 734 30.52 29.07 16.43
CA ILE A 734 29.34 28.19 16.61
C ILE A 734 29.13 27.21 15.43
N HIS A 735 29.45 27.64 14.19
CA HIS A 735 29.35 26.80 13.00
C HIS A 735 30.41 25.67 13.04
N GLU A 736 31.65 26.03 13.34
CA GLU A 736 32.75 25.04 13.48
C GLU A 736 32.46 24.03 14.58
N VAL A 737 31.83 24.46 15.70
CA VAL A 737 31.37 23.55 16.76
C VAL A 737 30.26 22.62 16.29
N LEU A 738 29.29 23.12 15.49
CA LEU A 738 28.23 22.29 14.95
C LEU A 738 28.75 21.24 13.93
N ASN A 739 29.89 21.51 13.30
CA ASN A 739 30.56 20.58 12.40
C ASN A 739 31.46 19.54 13.11
N MET A 740 31.71 19.70 14.42
CA MET A 740 32.43 18.68 15.19
C MET A 740 31.64 17.41 15.28
N THR A 741 32.31 16.27 15.28
CA THR A 741 31.74 15.00 15.69
C THR A 741 31.39 15.02 17.19
N ILE A 742 30.47 14.13 17.59
CA ILE A 742 30.06 13.98 18.99
C ILE A 742 31.29 13.65 19.85
N ARG A 743 32.20 12.78 19.35
CA ARG A 743 33.42 12.40 20.04
C ARG A 743 34.39 13.57 20.24
N GLU A 744 34.63 14.38 19.21
CA GLU A 744 35.42 15.59 19.28
C GLU A 744 34.81 16.61 20.26
N ALA A 745 33.48 16.76 20.19
CA ALA A 745 32.78 17.70 21.08
C ALA A 745 32.86 17.30 22.55
N ILE A 746 32.86 16.01 22.87
CA ILE A 746 33.08 15.52 24.26
C ILE A 746 34.45 15.97 24.78
N LEU A 747 35.52 15.88 23.95
CA LEU A 747 36.86 16.32 24.32
C LEU A 747 36.95 17.84 24.40
N PHE A 748 36.34 18.55 23.44
CA PHE A 748 36.38 20.02 23.38
C PHE A 748 35.65 20.69 24.56
N PHE A 749 34.50 20.14 24.97
CA PHE A 749 33.68 20.67 26.07
C PHE A 749 33.92 19.97 27.41
N LYS A 750 35.09 19.39 27.65
CA LYS A 750 35.39 18.61 28.85
C LYS A 750 35.04 19.30 30.20
N ASP A 751 34.97 20.64 30.20
CA ASP A 751 34.71 21.43 31.40
C ASP A 751 33.17 21.72 31.57
N VAL A 752 32.32 21.27 30.66
CA VAL A 752 30.87 21.53 30.67
C VAL A 752 30.10 20.23 30.98
N ALA A 753 30.05 19.85 32.22
CA ALA A 753 29.50 18.57 32.69
C ALA A 753 28.09 18.26 32.18
N LYS A 754 27.18 19.26 32.14
CA LYS A 754 25.82 19.15 31.65
C LYS A 754 25.74 18.76 30.15
N LEU A 755 26.68 19.28 29.34
CA LEU A 755 26.75 18.95 27.91
C LEU A 755 27.32 17.54 27.70
N ILE A 756 28.43 17.24 28.42
CA ILE A 756 29.10 15.95 28.29
C ILE A 756 28.18 14.79 28.66
N SER A 757 27.40 14.91 29.76
CA SER A 757 26.49 13.85 30.19
C SER A 757 25.49 13.47 29.07
N ARG A 758 25.04 14.42 28.28
CA ARG A 758 24.13 14.18 27.12
C ARG A 758 24.87 13.64 25.92
N LEU A 759 26.05 14.17 25.57
CA LEU A 759 26.82 13.70 24.42
C LEU A 759 27.36 12.27 24.63
N LYS A 760 27.77 11.89 25.84
CA LYS A 760 28.19 10.52 26.15
C LYS A 760 27.12 9.48 25.92
N VAL A 761 25.83 9.83 26.05
CA VAL A 761 24.73 8.90 25.75
C VAL A 761 24.66 8.63 24.24
N LEU A 762 24.86 9.65 23.38
CA LEU A 762 24.94 9.45 21.93
C LEU A 762 26.14 8.58 21.53
N GLU A 763 27.29 8.77 22.21
CA GLU A 763 28.47 7.93 21.98
C GLU A 763 28.24 6.49 22.44
N ALA A 764 27.56 6.27 23.58
CA ALA A 764 27.24 4.95 24.11
C ALA A 764 26.32 4.12 23.17
N VAL A 765 25.44 4.77 22.40
CA VAL A 765 24.59 4.10 21.39
C VAL A 765 25.29 3.98 20.02
N GLY A 766 26.62 4.22 19.95
CA GLY A 766 27.41 4.04 18.73
C GLY A 766 27.35 5.21 17.75
N LEU A 767 26.86 6.40 18.14
CA LEU A 767 26.72 7.57 17.27
C LEU A 767 27.83 8.62 17.42
N GLY A 768 28.97 8.25 18.01
CA GLY A 768 30.11 9.15 18.27
C GLY A 768 30.68 9.84 17.02
N TYR A 769 30.46 9.29 15.82
CA TYR A 769 30.92 9.81 14.55
C TYR A 769 30.02 10.89 13.94
N LEU A 770 28.73 10.98 14.37
CA LEU A 770 27.81 11.97 13.83
C LEU A 770 28.28 13.39 14.21
N ARG A 771 28.06 14.33 13.28
CA ARG A 771 28.31 15.75 13.56
C ARG A 771 27.16 16.34 14.38
N LEU A 772 27.46 17.22 15.33
CA LEU A 772 26.46 17.85 16.19
C LEU A 772 25.33 18.52 15.41
N GLY A 773 25.66 19.24 14.33
CA GLY A 773 24.72 19.99 13.48
C GLY A 773 24.23 19.23 12.25
N GLN A 774 24.48 17.91 12.13
CA GLN A 774 24.05 17.12 10.98
C GLN A 774 22.52 17.18 10.83
N SER A 775 22.04 17.43 9.62
CA SER A 775 20.59 17.52 9.37
C SER A 775 19.90 16.18 9.64
N ALA A 776 18.72 16.21 10.27
CA ALA A 776 17.88 15.05 10.48
C ALA A 776 17.47 14.36 9.18
N THR A 777 17.40 15.09 8.06
CA THR A 777 17.04 14.57 6.74
C THR A 777 18.14 13.72 6.11
N THR A 778 19.38 13.83 6.57
CA THR A 778 20.55 13.07 6.08
C THR A 778 20.87 11.85 6.95
N LEU A 779 20.15 11.65 8.06
CA LEU A 779 20.33 10.48 8.92
C LEU A 779 19.67 9.25 8.30
N SER A 780 20.33 8.08 8.45
CA SER A 780 19.68 6.81 8.16
C SER A 780 18.54 6.52 9.15
N GLY A 781 17.65 5.59 8.81
CA GLY A 781 16.57 5.19 9.73
C GLY A 781 17.08 4.69 11.06
N GLY A 782 18.12 3.84 11.05
CA GLY A 782 18.75 3.32 12.26
C GLY A 782 19.47 4.40 13.09
N GLU A 783 20.13 5.38 12.44
CA GLU A 783 20.71 6.53 13.14
C GLU A 783 19.66 7.38 13.85
N ALA A 784 18.54 7.68 13.15
CA ALA A 784 17.43 8.44 13.72
C ALA A 784 16.84 7.72 14.95
N GLN A 785 16.66 6.41 14.86
CA GLN A 785 16.14 5.57 15.94
C GLN A 785 17.10 5.55 17.15
N ARG A 786 18.41 5.44 16.93
CA ARG A 786 19.43 5.50 18.01
C ARG A 786 19.50 6.88 18.66
N VAL A 787 19.29 7.98 17.90
CA VAL A 787 19.18 9.32 18.51
C VAL A 787 17.95 9.43 19.42
N LYS A 788 16.80 8.85 19.02
CA LYS A 788 15.60 8.77 19.87
C LYS A 788 15.88 7.97 21.14
N LEU A 789 16.50 6.80 21.01
CA LEU A 789 16.93 5.98 22.15
C LEU A 789 17.83 6.77 23.12
N ALA A 790 18.87 7.44 22.60
CA ALA A 790 19.77 8.27 23.40
C ALA A 790 19.02 9.39 24.16
N SER A 791 17.99 10.00 23.54
CA SER A 791 17.18 11.02 24.20
C SER A 791 16.47 10.47 25.45
N HIS A 792 15.96 9.26 25.40
CA HIS A 792 15.27 8.63 26.52
C HIS A 792 16.25 8.20 27.61
N LEU A 793 17.40 7.65 27.25
CA LEU A 793 18.48 7.33 28.20
C LEU A 793 18.99 8.58 28.97
N ALA A 794 19.04 9.74 28.28
CA ALA A 794 19.49 10.98 28.86
C ALA A 794 18.52 11.60 29.90
N GLN A 795 17.23 11.23 29.85
CA GLN A 795 16.19 11.86 30.69
C GLN A 795 16.00 11.22 32.08
N LYS A 796 16.59 10.07 32.38
CA LYS A 796 16.44 9.32 33.64
C LYS A 796 14.98 9.09 34.11
N THR A 797 14.00 9.12 33.21
CA THR A 797 12.56 9.08 33.50
C THR A 797 11.92 7.78 33.03
N ALA A 798 12.65 6.67 33.14
CA ALA A 798 12.20 5.41 32.56
C ALA A 798 11.34 4.54 33.51
N ASN A 799 11.02 4.97 34.72
CA ASN A 799 10.21 4.18 35.63
C ASN A 799 8.87 3.84 35.02
N ASN A 800 8.53 2.54 34.97
CA ASN A 800 7.29 2.00 34.46
C ASN A 800 6.93 2.44 33.00
N THR A 801 7.94 2.71 32.18
CA THR A 801 7.71 3.05 30.74
C THR A 801 7.90 1.82 29.88
N LEU A 802 6.90 1.56 28.97
CA LEU A 802 7.02 0.55 27.93
C LEU A 802 7.61 1.19 26.68
N PHE A 803 8.83 0.80 26.33
CA PHE A 803 9.48 1.17 25.08
C PHE A 803 9.22 0.10 24.03
N ILE A 804 8.70 0.51 22.88
CA ILE A 804 8.45 -0.35 21.73
C ILE A 804 9.44 0.06 20.63
N PHE A 805 10.25 -0.89 20.17
CA PHE A 805 11.20 -0.71 19.08
C PHE A 805 10.79 -1.55 17.87
N ASP A 806 10.87 -0.97 16.69
CA ASP A 806 10.56 -1.62 15.43
C ASP A 806 11.84 -1.79 14.62
N GLU A 807 12.33 -3.03 14.49
CA GLU A 807 13.53 -3.44 13.78
C GLU A 807 14.77 -2.55 14.06
N PRO A 808 15.19 -2.42 15.32
CA PRO A 808 16.26 -1.49 15.71
C PRO A 808 17.66 -1.88 15.23
N THR A 809 17.87 -3.08 14.73
CA THR A 809 19.16 -3.55 14.21
C THR A 809 19.38 -3.25 12.72
N THR A 810 18.41 -2.65 12.06
CA THR A 810 18.48 -2.29 10.65
C THR A 810 19.74 -1.47 10.35
N GLY A 811 20.57 -1.95 9.41
CA GLY A 811 21.80 -1.29 8.98
C GLY A 811 22.90 -1.27 10.04
N LEU A 812 22.90 -2.19 11.00
CA LEU A 812 23.91 -2.27 12.03
C LEU A 812 24.88 -3.42 11.79
N HIS A 813 26.16 -3.11 11.90
CA HIS A 813 27.22 -4.11 12.04
C HIS A 813 27.09 -4.83 13.40
N PHE A 814 27.59 -6.07 13.54
CA PHE A 814 27.55 -6.89 14.76
C PHE A 814 28.04 -6.14 16.01
N ASP A 815 29.11 -5.33 15.90
CA ASP A 815 29.64 -4.53 17.00
C ASP A 815 28.66 -3.44 17.48
N ASP A 816 27.92 -2.82 16.57
CA ASP A 816 26.92 -1.81 16.90
C ASP A 816 25.65 -2.43 17.50
N ILE A 817 25.30 -3.68 17.11
CA ILE A 817 24.23 -4.46 17.78
C ILE A 817 24.61 -4.71 19.25
N ASN A 818 25.84 -5.03 19.55
CA ASN A 818 26.28 -5.23 20.92
C ASN A 818 26.18 -3.95 21.78
N LYS A 819 26.52 -2.79 21.19
CA LYS A 819 26.32 -1.47 21.82
C LYS A 819 24.84 -1.18 22.07
N LEU A 820 23.99 -1.47 21.10
CA LEU A 820 22.54 -1.32 21.22
C LEU A 820 21.96 -2.18 22.35
N LEU A 821 22.35 -3.45 22.44
CA LEU A 821 21.92 -4.35 23.50
C LEU A 821 22.37 -3.87 24.89
N THR A 822 23.55 -3.27 24.97
CA THR A 822 24.04 -2.64 26.21
C THR A 822 23.15 -1.45 26.61
N ALA A 823 22.73 -0.63 25.64
CA ALA A 823 21.81 0.48 25.88
C ALA A 823 20.42 -0.01 26.30
N PHE A 824 19.92 -1.10 25.72
CA PHE A 824 18.64 -1.75 26.10
C PHE A 824 18.69 -2.24 27.55
N ARG A 825 19.76 -2.92 27.94
CA ARG A 825 19.95 -3.34 29.34
C ARG A 825 19.93 -2.15 30.30
N ALA A 826 20.61 -1.05 29.96
CA ALA A 826 20.60 0.17 30.77
C ALA A 826 19.19 0.80 30.90
N LEU A 827 18.33 0.74 29.88
CA LEU A 827 16.92 1.17 29.98
C LEU A 827 16.14 0.30 30.97
N ILE A 828 16.31 -1.02 30.92
CA ILE A 828 15.60 -1.95 31.79
C ILE A 828 16.08 -1.78 33.23
N ASP A 829 17.40 -1.62 33.46
CA ASP A 829 17.97 -1.39 34.77
C ASP A 829 17.50 -0.06 35.42
N ASN A 830 17.07 0.89 34.56
CA ASN A 830 16.45 2.13 35.02
C ASN A 830 14.91 2.01 35.19
N GLY A 831 14.33 0.80 35.18
CA GLY A 831 12.90 0.54 35.41
C GLY A 831 12.03 0.62 34.17
N GLY A 832 12.59 0.54 32.96
CA GLY A 832 11.84 0.44 31.70
C GLY A 832 11.55 -1.01 31.34
N SER A 833 10.46 -1.21 30.56
CA SER A 833 10.15 -2.47 29.90
C SER A 833 10.37 -2.31 28.40
N LEU A 834 10.96 -3.31 27.74
CA LEU A 834 11.25 -3.25 26.32
C LEU A 834 10.49 -4.33 25.55
N LEU A 835 9.79 -3.90 24.49
CA LEU A 835 9.19 -4.77 23.48
C LEU A 835 9.83 -4.45 22.12
N VAL A 836 10.47 -5.42 21.52
CA VAL A 836 11.25 -5.23 20.28
C VAL A 836 10.71 -6.15 19.20
N ILE A 837 10.28 -5.59 18.07
CA ILE A 837 10.02 -6.38 16.86
C ILE A 837 11.35 -6.61 16.20
N GLU A 838 11.75 -7.88 16.03
CA GLU A 838 13.05 -8.22 15.50
C GLU A 838 13.09 -9.53 14.69
N HIS A 839 14.03 -9.55 13.74
CA HIS A 839 14.38 -10.69 12.92
C HIS A 839 15.85 -11.13 13.13
N ASN A 840 16.67 -10.24 13.70
CA ASN A 840 18.07 -10.51 13.95
C ASN A 840 18.23 -11.55 15.08
N MET A 841 18.82 -12.69 14.73
CA MET A 841 18.94 -13.84 15.64
C MET A 841 19.85 -13.55 16.85
N ASP A 842 20.83 -12.64 16.70
CA ASP A 842 21.70 -12.24 17.80
C ASP A 842 20.95 -11.47 18.89
N VAL A 843 19.97 -10.65 18.50
CA VAL A 843 19.07 -9.96 19.45
C VAL A 843 18.10 -10.96 20.08
N ILE A 844 17.47 -11.82 19.25
CA ILE A 844 16.48 -12.77 19.73
C ILE A 844 17.08 -13.76 20.73
N LYS A 845 18.31 -14.27 20.48
CA LYS A 845 19.00 -15.16 21.42
C LYS A 845 19.33 -14.50 22.77
N THR A 846 19.43 -13.15 22.81
CA THR A 846 19.74 -12.40 24.04
C THR A 846 18.49 -11.94 24.79
N ALA A 847 17.29 -12.07 24.21
CA ALA A 847 16.03 -11.65 24.83
C ALA A 847 15.69 -12.48 26.08
N ASP A 848 15.00 -11.90 27.03
CA ASP A 848 14.48 -12.62 28.21
C ASP A 848 13.22 -13.43 27.86
N TRP A 849 12.41 -12.94 26.92
CA TRP A 849 11.17 -13.55 26.48
C TRP A 849 10.98 -13.34 24.98
N VAL A 850 10.44 -14.35 24.29
CA VAL A 850 10.15 -14.32 22.86
C VAL A 850 8.66 -14.62 22.63
N ILE A 851 8.05 -13.91 21.70
CA ILE A 851 6.70 -14.13 21.18
C ILE A 851 6.86 -14.33 19.69
N ASP A 852 6.63 -15.57 19.20
CA ASP A 852 6.79 -15.95 17.80
C ASP A 852 5.44 -16.06 17.10
N LEU A 853 5.23 -15.24 16.08
CA LEU A 853 4.01 -15.20 15.26
C LEU A 853 4.22 -15.96 13.95
N GLY A 854 3.19 -16.68 13.52
CA GLY A 854 3.23 -17.44 12.28
C GLY A 854 1.95 -18.22 12.06
N PRO A 855 2.07 -19.46 11.52
CA PRO A 855 3.28 -20.08 10.97
C PRO A 855 3.77 -19.45 9.66
N GLU A 856 2.88 -18.85 8.85
CA GLU A 856 3.14 -18.24 7.55
C GLU A 856 2.83 -16.72 7.55
N GLY A 857 2.95 -16.08 6.40
CA GLY A 857 2.51 -14.69 6.17
C GLY A 857 1.06 -14.61 5.69
N GLY A 858 0.43 -13.43 5.80
CA GLY A 858 -0.92 -13.17 5.30
C GLY A 858 -2.00 -14.01 5.98
N VAL A 859 -2.89 -14.61 5.20
CA VAL A 859 -4.02 -15.41 5.70
C VAL A 859 -3.56 -16.66 6.45
N GLY A 860 -2.41 -17.23 6.08
CA GLY A 860 -1.81 -18.39 6.77
C GLY A 860 -1.02 -18.03 8.04
N GLY A 861 -1.02 -16.76 8.43
CA GLY A 861 -0.36 -16.24 9.63
C GLY A 861 -1.34 -15.84 10.72
N GLY A 862 -0.91 -14.93 11.59
CA GLY A 862 -1.76 -14.32 12.60
C GLY A 862 -2.02 -15.18 13.84
N GLU A 863 -1.23 -16.22 14.05
CA GLU A 863 -1.30 -17.10 15.22
C GLU A 863 -0.04 -16.96 16.09
N ILE A 864 -0.16 -17.27 17.37
CA ILE A 864 0.98 -17.39 18.27
C ILE A 864 1.54 -18.82 18.15
N VAL A 865 2.69 -18.98 17.53
CA VAL A 865 3.35 -20.29 17.33
C VAL A 865 4.08 -20.72 18.59
N ALA A 866 4.79 -19.78 19.23
CA ALA A 866 5.53 -20.06 20.46
C ALA A 866 5.66 -18.83 21.34
N THR A 867 5.66 -19.05 22.67
CA THR A 867 6.03 -18.02 23.67
C THR A 867 6.89 -18.65 24.75
N GLY A 868 7.89 -17.93 25.21
CA GLY A 868 8.80 -18.43 26.25
C GLY A 868 10.18 -17.80 26.18
N THR A 869 11.13 -18.35 26.94
CA THR A 869 12.53 -18.00 26.76
C THR A 869 13.05 -18.48 25.40
N PRO A 870 14.09 -17.88 24.83
CA PRO A 870 14.66 -18.34 23.56
C PRO A 870 14.95 -19.85 23.53
N GLU A 871 15.40 -20.43 24.65
CA GLU A 871 15.66 -21.86 24.77
C GLU A 871 14.38 -22.72 24.71
N GLN A 872 13.27 -22.19 25.26
CA GLN A 872 11.97 -22.86 25.16
C GLN A 872 11.43 -22.82 23.73
N VAL A 873 11.51 -21.65 23.07
CA VAL A 873 11.07 -21.46 21.68
C VAL A 873 11.89 -22.33 20.72
N ALA A 874 13.20 -22.50 20.96
CA ALA A 874 14.07 -23.38 20.18
C ALA A 874 13.61 -24.87 20.13
N ASN A 875 12.79 -25.28 21.09
CA ASN A 875 12.27 -26.66 21.17
C ASN A 875 10.86 -26.82 20.59
N VAL A 876 10.25 -25.77 20.07
CA VAL A 876 8.92 -25.81 19.44
C VAL A 876 9.06 -26.17 17.95
N GLU A 877 8.58 -27.34 17.54
CA GLU A 877 8.75 -27.86 16.16
C GLU A 877 8.13 -26.97 15.07
N GLY A 878 7.01 -26.30 15.36
CA GLY A 878 6.32 -25.42 14.43
C GLY A 878 6.96 -24.03 14.24
N SER A 879 7.93 -23.66 15.09
CA SER A 879 8.58 -22.35 15.05
C SER A 879 9.75 -22.33 14.08
N PHE A 880 9.68 -21.49 13.05
CA PHE A 880 10.83 -21.24 12.19
C PHE A 880 11.95 -20.51 12.94
N THR A 881 11.61 -19.50 13.74
CA THR A 881 12.58 -18.83 14.65
C THR A 881 13.24 -19.83 15.58
N GLY A 882 12.46 -20.77 16.14
CA GLY A 882 12.97 -21.82 17.01
C GLY A 882 14.00 -22.73 16.33
N LYS A 883 13.83 -23.06 15.06
CA LYS A 883 14.81 -23.86 14.28
C LYS A 883 16.17 -23.15 14.20
N TYR A 884 16.19 -21.86 13.90
CA TYR A 884 17.43 -21.07 13.82
C TYR A 884 18.07 -20.88 15.20
N LEU A 885 17.27 -20.61 16.26
CA LEU A 885 17.76 -20.55 17.64
C LEU A 885 18.43 -21.86 18.07
N LYS A 886 17.82 -23.01 17.73
CA LYS A 886 18.39 -24.33 18.04
C LYS A 886 19.75 -24.54 17.39
N GLN A 887 19.94 -24.09 16.17
CA GLN A 887 21.24 -24.13 15.47
C GLN A 887 22.29 -23.28 16.20
N MET A 888 21.93 -22.05 16.62
CA MET A 888 22.84 -21.15 17.33
C MET A 888 23.22 -21.61 18.74
N PHE A 889 22.35 -22.36 19.41
CA PHE A 889 22.65 -22.94 20.74
C PHE A 889 23.45 -24.24 20.64
N ALA A 890 23.50 -24.87 19.47
CA ALA A 890 24.27 -26.10 19.25
C ALA A 890 25.71 -25.85 18.81
N THR A 891 25.98 -24.62 18.32
CA THR A 891 27.33 -24.12 17.98
C THR A 891 27.97 -23.49 19.20
#